data_f9701620ba82dc028e72f1db9955d2b4
#
_entry.id   f9701620ba82dc028e72f1db9955d2b4
#
_cell.length_a   1.000
_cell.length_b   1.000
_cell.length_c   1.000
_cell.angle_alpha   90.00
_cell.angle_beta   90.00
_cell.angle_gamma   90.00
#
_symmetry.space_group_name_H-M   'P 1'
#
loop_
_entity.id
_entity.type
_entity.pdbx_description
1 polymer ?
#
loop_
_entity_poly.entity_id
_entity_poly.type
_entity_poly.pdbx_seq_one_letter_code
_entity_poly.pdbx_strand_id
1 'polypeptide(L)'
;MKINIKSIGACAALALACFGTTSCNDALDLKPVNQITPDDFYKSADQLAAYLNNYYAGYLSNPYTDMFHVEGRYNDGMAQSDANTDIFVQGNGNTRLYSDKHWEVPSGKVLQGYYGGVRIYNFLLDKINKSLAAKVLAKDAAVKNYLGEAYFFRALSYFNLLANYGDVPVVKEVLPDENSAIVQNSVRTPRNEVARFILTDLDSAINNLYNRSVFKGQRVNKEAALLLKSRIALFEATFEKYHKGSGRVPGDANWPGARMTYNQGKTFNIDGEISFFLQEAMNAAKQVADKVELTANNHKMNPDDGQTTSWNNYFEMFSQPSLAEVPEVLLWRQYSSALSITHDVPMRTKVGCNDGFTRAFTQSFLMANGKPIYAAGSGYQGDKTLDAVKSNRDERLQLFVWGESNKVDTDPAASKPRKLYAAPGDTLSYITTSVVETRCITGYQPRKYYTYDYAQSMNDELRGTNACPIFRTAEAMLNYMEACYELTGALDATAQGYWKALRKRAGVDTNYQTTIDATDLSQEGDWSVYSGTTPVSTTLYNIRRERMNELFSEGLRYQDLIRWRSFDKMLTTKWIPEGANFWDEMYKSYLDKKGNAPKADGTADAVVSSKDLSKYLRPYSRSMQASNELKDGYKWHEAYYLAPIGVGDLQTASPDRSVANSNMYQNVNWPTTAGSHAEK
;
A
#
# COMPACT_ATOMS: atom_id res chain seq x y z
N MET A 1 60.87 -42.37 54.28
CA MET A 1 60.98 -42.63 52.87
C MET A 1 61.12 -41.26 52.17
N LYS A 2 62.34 -40.89 51.76
CA LYS A 2 62.58 -39.58 51.12
C LYS A 2 62.33 -39.73 49.63
N ILE A 3 61.29 -39.10 49.13
CA ILE A 3 61.00 -39.05 47.72
C ILE A 3 61.89 -38.02 47.07
N ASN A 4 62.64 -38.42 46.01
CA ASN A 4 63.68 -37.66 45.35
C ASN A 4 63.04 -36.68 44.34
N ILE A 5 63.08 -35.38 44.69
CA ILE A 5 62.43 -34.30 43.93
C ILE A 5 63.00 -34.14 42.48
N LYS A 6 64.16 -34.75 42.22
CA LYS A 6 64.81 -34.66 40.89
C LYS A 6 64.12 -35.54 39.81
N SER A 7 63.44 -36.62 40.23
CA SER A 7 62.72 -37.51 39.31
C SER A 7 61.31 -37.00 38.91
N ILE A 8 60.74 -36.12 39.73
CA ILE A 8 59.43 -35.49 39.43
C ILE A 8 59.59 -34.35 38.37
N GLY A 9 60.72 -33.64 38.44
CA GLY A 9 61.01 -32.58 37.43
C GLY A 9 61.23 -33.10 36.01
N ALA A 10 61.85 -34.28 35.87
CA ALA A 10 62.10 -34.90 34.54
C ALA A 10 60.81 -35.44 33.88
N CYS A 11 59.90 -36.02 34.68
CA CYS A 11 58.59 -36.48 34.15
C CYS A 11 57.64 -35.33 33.79
N ALA A 12 57.71 -34.23 34.55
CA ALA A 12 56.93 -33.03 34.23
C ALA A 12 57.42 -32.33 32.96
N ALA A 13 58.73 -32.29 32.74
CA ALA A 13 59.31 -31.70 31.52
C ALA A 13 59.06 -32.56 30.26
N LEU A 14 59.00 -33.89 30.37
CA LEU A 14 58.65 -34.79 29.30
C LEU A 14 57.15 -34.73 28.98
N ALA A 15 56.26 -34.58 29.98
CA ALA A 15 54.81 -34.41 29.80
C ALA A 15 54.49 -33.03 29.11
N LEU A 16 55.22 -31.97 29.41
CA LEU A 16 55.06 -30.69 28.72
C LEU A 16 55.61 -30.70 27.30
N ALA A 17 56.62 -31.50 26.98
CA ALA A 17 57.18 -31.62 25.64
C ALA A 17 56.33 -32.47 24.68
N CYS A 18 55.46 -33.35 25.23
CA CYS A 18 54.50 -34.13 24.42
C CYS A 18 53.21 -33.41 24.08
N PHE A 19 52.91 -32.26 24.76
CA PHE A 19 51.74 -31.43 24.43
C PHE A 19 52.02 -30.30 23.42
N GLY A 20 53.25 -30.14 22.97
CA GLY A 20 53.68 -29.00 22.14
C GLY A 20 53.74 -29.24 20.62
N THR A 21 53.30 -30.40 20.10
CA THR A 21 53.47 -30.72 18.64
C THR A 21 52.26 -31.33 17.96
N THR A 22 51.05 -31.23 18.55
CA THR A 22 49.82 -31.38 17.74
C THR A 22 49.25 -30.01 17.53
N SER A 23 49.67 -29.34 16.48
CA SER A 23 48.95 -28.19 15.92
C SER A 23 47.57 -28.71 15.51
N CYS A 24 46.58 -28.49 16.37
CA CYS A 24 45.17 -28.70 16.01
C CYS A 24 44.74 -27.62 15.02
N ASN A 25 45.29 -27.64 13.79
CA ASN A 25 44.74 -26.86 12.72
C ASN A 25 43.36 -27.38 12.31
N ASP A 26 43.04 -28.68 12.54
CA ASP A 26 41.76 -29.28 12.18
C ASP A 26 40.60 -28.96 13.15
N ALA A 27 40.89 -28.56 14.39
CA ALA A 27 39.80 -28.29 15.36
C ALA A 27 39.12 -26.92 15.16
N LEU A 28 39.78 -26.00 14.47
CA LEU A 28 39.23 -24.68 14.08
C LEU A 28 38.49 -24.75 12.73
N ASP A 29 38.77 -25.79 11.92
CA ASP A 29 38.14 -26.02 10.62
C ASP A 29 36.96 -27.01 10.69
N LEU A 30 36.57 -27.49 11.88
CA LEU A 30 35.40 -28.33 12.05
C LEU A 30 34.14 -27.54 11.70
N LYS A 31 33.59 -27.81 10.52
CA LYS A 31 32.26 -27.34 10.17
C LYS A 31 31.26 -27.92 11.19
N PRO A 32 30.37 -27.09 11.76
CA PRO A 32 29.34 -27.58 12.69
C PRO A 32 28.52 -28.67 12.02
N VAL A 33 28.58 -29.89 12.52
CA VAL A 33 27.86 -31.06 11.94
C VAL A 33 26.34 -30.89 11.98
N ASN A 34 25.84 -29.99 12.85
CA ASN A 34 24.42 -29.72 13.06
C ASN A 34 23.96 -28.34 12.60
N GLN A 35 24.79 -27.58 11.88
CA GLN A 35 24.41 -26.31 11.30
C GLN A 35 24.74 -26.29 9.82
N ILE A 36 23.76 -25.96 9.00
CA ILE A 36 23.94 -25.71 7.57
C ILE A 36 24.76 -24.42 7.44
N THR A 37 26.01 -24.51 7.00
CA THR A 37 26.85 -23.33 6.77
C THR A 37 26.40 -22.61 5.49
N PRO A 38 26.66 -21.29 5.35
CA PRO A 38 26.34 -20.56 4.11
C PRO A 38 26.95 -21.19 2.84
N ASP A 39 28.07 -21.95 2.98
CA ASP A 39 28.72 -22.62 1.86
C ASP A 39 28.07 -23.97 1.51
N ASP A 40 27.30 -24.56 2.42
CA ASP A 40 26.58 -25.81 2.22
C ASP A 40 25.12 -25.62 1.79
N PHE A 41 24.62 -24.40 1.88
CA PHE A 41 23.31 -23.96 1.43
C PHE A 41 23.40 -23.43 -0.02
N TYR A 42 22.30 -23.29 -0.72
CA TYR A 42 22.18 -22.82 -2.11
C TYR A 42 22.66 -23.81 -3.18
N LYS A 43 22.51 -25.13 -2.92
CA LYS A 43 22.89 -26.22 -3.83
C LYS A 43 21.71 -26.85 -4.56
N SER A 44 20.49 -26.51 -4.17
CA SER A 44 19.26 -27.03 -4.81
C SER A 44 18.17 -25.96 -4.90
N ALA A 45 17.22 -26.16 -5.81
CA ALA A 45 16.04 -25.29 -5.95
C ALA A 45 15.22 -25.22 -4.65
N ASP A 46 15.08 -26.34 -3.92
CA ASP A 46 14.34 -26.36 -2.66
C ASP A 46 14.98 -25.51 -1.56
N GLN A 47 16.31 -25.45 -1.53
CA GLN A 47 17.01 -24.56 -0.59
C GLN A 47 16.80 -23.10 -0.94
N LEU A 48 16.76 -22.75 -2.23
CA LEU A 48 16.42 -21.38 -2.66
C LEU A 48 14.97 -21.02 -2.29
N ALA A 49 14.04 -21.97 -2.49
CA ALA A 49 12.65 -21.80 -2.08
C ALA A 49 12.52 -21.57 -0.57
N ALA A 50 13.22 -22.39 0.24
CA ALA A 50 13.21 -22.28 1.69
C ALA A 50 13.76 -20.93 2.17
N TYR A 51 14.84 -20.44 1.55
CA TYR A 51 15.38 -19.11 1.84
C TYR A 51 14.36 -18.02 1.55
N LEU A 52 13.77 -18.01 0.36
CA LEU A 52 12.79 -17.01 -0.05
C LEU A 52 11.53 -17.04 0.82
N ASN A 53 11.05 -18.23 1.20
CA ASN A 53 9.86 -18.38 2.04
C ASN A 53 9.96 -17.63 3.36
N ASN A 54 11.17 -17.52 3.96
CA ASN A 54 11.39 -16.77 5.19
C ASN A 54 11.10 -15.26 5.03
N TYR A 55 11.13 -14.74 3.81
CA TYR A 55 10.98 -13.32 3.55
C TYR A 55 9.66 -12.94 2.91
N TYR A 56 8.88 -13.91 2.39
CA TYR A 56 7.59 -13.63 1.76
C TYR A 56 6.66 -12.85 2.70
N ALA A 57 6.51 -13.30 3.95
CA ALA A 57 5.65 -12.64 4.93
C ALA A 57 6.10 -11.19 5.18
N GLY A 58 7.39 -10.96 5.41
CA GLY A 58 7.91 -9.62 5.70
C GLY A 58 7.85 -8.64 4.54
N TYR A 59 7.94 -9.12 3.29
CA TYR A 59 7.91 -8.26 2.10
C TYR A 59 6.53 -8.04 1.52
N LEU A 60 5.67 -9.04 1.61
CA LEU A 60 4.27 -8.88 1.25
C LEU A 60 3.45 -8.30 2.42
N SER A 61 4.05 -8.19 3.59
CA SER A 61 3.47 -7.53 4.76
C SER A 61 3.85 -6.06 4.92
N ASN A 62 4.49 -5.48 3.93
CA ASN A 62 4.72 -4.04 3.86
C ASN A 62 3.36 -3.30 3.81
N PRO A 63 3.21 -2.08 4.38
CA PRO A 63 1.97 -1.29 4.30
C PRO A 63 1.39 -1.13 2.90
N TYR A 64 2.19 -1.36 1.86
CA TYR A 64 1.74 -1.36 0.46
C TYR A 64 1.22 -2.72 -0.03
N THR A 65 1.44 -3.80 0.71
CA THR A 65 1.12 -5.17 0.29
C THR A 65 0.63 -6.07 1.40
N ASP A 66 0.82 -5.71 2.67
CA ASP A 66 0.21 -6.45 3.79
C ASP A 66 -1.16 -5.88 4.10
N MET A 67 -2.10 -6.76 4.12
CA MET A 67 -3.48 -6.38 4.03
C MET A 67 -4.29 -6.76 5.24
N PHE A 68 -3.81 -7.70 6.00
CA PHE A 68 -4.54 -8.26 7.10
C PHE A 68 -3.60 -8.50 8.27
N HIS A 69 -4.04 -8.08 9.43
CA HIS A 69 -3.33 -8.38 10.66
C HIS A 69 -3.19 -9.87 10.87
N VAL A 70 -1.98 -10.24 11.18
CA VAL A 70 -1.68 -11.41 11.98
C VAL A 70 -1.43 -10.89 13.39
N GLU A 71 -2.21 -11.35 14.37
CA GLU A 71 -2.06 -11.03 15.79
C GLU A 71 -2.52 -9.63 16.28
N GLY A 72 -3.83 -9.50 16.51
CA GLY A 72 -4.37 -8.60 17.54
C GLY A 72 -4.07 -7.10 17.46
N ARG A 73 -3.63 -6.57 16.32
CA ARG A 73 -3.46 -5.14 16.13
C ARG A 73 -4.61 -4.55 15.33
N TYR A 74 -5.30 -3.61 15.94
CA TYR A 74 -6.22 -2.71 15.27
C TYR A 74 -5.46 -1.82 14.30
N ASN A 75 -5.94 -1.67 13.06
CA ASN A 75 -5.58 -0.55 12.18
C ASN A 75 -4.37 -0.68 11.25
N ASP A 76 -3.82 -1.86 11.01
CA ASP A 76 -2.78 -2.02 10.01
C ASP A 76 -3.21 -3.10 9.01
N GLY A 77 -3.48 -2.77 7.79
CA GLY A 77 -3.82 -3.73 6.77
C GLY A 77 -4.46 -3.08 5.56
N MET A 78 -4.61 -3.82 4.46
CA MET A 78 -5.08 -3.23 3.21
C MET A 78 -6.51 -2.72 3.29
N ALA A 79 -7.38 -3.34 4.05
CA ALA A 79 -8.75 -2.85 4.22
C ALA A 79 -8.79 -1.38 4.71
N GLN A 80 -7.76 -0.94 5.42
CA GLN A 80 -7.61 0.40 5.99
C GLN A 80 -6.43 1.19 5.42
N SER A 81 -5.74 0.66 4.43
CA SER A 81 -4.51 1.26 3.87
C SER A 81 -4.70 2.65 3.26
N ASP A 82 -5.94 3.01 2.93
CA ASP A 82 -6.29 4.34 2.42
C ASP A 82 -6.60 5.38 3.52
N ALA A 83 -6.40 5.05 4.80
CA ALA A 83 -6.72 5.89 5.95
C ALA A 83 -5.98 7.23 6.00
N ASN A 84 -4.95 7.39 5.22
CA ASN A 84 -4.14 8.60 5.14
C ASN A 84 -4.45 9.45 3.91
N THR A 85 -5.66 9.32 3.37
CA THR A 85 -6.04 9.94 2.11
C THR A 85 -7.40 10.63 2.20
N ASP A 86 -7.86 11.14 1.09
CA ASP A 86 -9.17 11.80 0.95
C ASP A 86 -10.37 10.87 0.95
N ILE A 87 -10.15 9.55 0.77
CA ILE A 87 -11.25 8.58 0.62
C ILE A 87 -11.62 7.85 1.90
N PHE A 88 -10.71 7.78 2.87
CA PHE A 88 -10.91 7.01 4.08
C PHE A 88 -10.28 7.68 5.31
N VAL A 89 -10.98 7.71 6.42
CA VAL A 89 -10.52 8.32 7.67
C VAL A 89 -10.61 7.36 8.85
N GLN A 90 -9.67 7.47 9.75
CA GLN A 90 -9.62 6.77 11.05
C GLN A 90 -9.77 7.78 12.19
N GLY A 91 -10.32 7.35 13.32
CA GLY A 91 -10.66 8.23 14.44
C GLY A 91 -9.50 8.99 15.06
N ASN A 92 -8.29 8.43 14.97
CA ASN A 92 -7.07 9.09 15.45
C ASN A 92 -6.41 9.99 14.40
N GLY A 93 -6.89 9.95 13.17
CA GLY A 93 -6.30 10.67 12.04
C GLY A 93 -4.87 10.25 11.72
N ASN A 94 -4.31 10.85 10.69
CA ASN A 94 -2.90 10.69 10.36
C ASN A 94 -2.09 11.87 10.87
N THR A 95 -1.23 11.64 11.84
CA THR A 95 -0.38 12.69 12.42
C THR A 95 0.47 13.43 11.38
N ARG A 96 0.82 12.80 10.27
CA ARG A 96 1.52 13.43 9.15
C ARG A 96 0.73 14.57 8.50
N LEU A 97 -0.60 14.57 8.62
CA LEU A 97 -1.47 15.50 7.96
C LEU A 97 -1.98 16.61 8.90
N TYR A 98 -1.60 16.62 10.19
CA TYR A 98 -2.06 17.67 11.10
C TYR A 98 -1.04 18.10 12.15
N SER A 99 -0.07 17.25 12.51
CA SER A 99 0.89 17.57 13.57
C SER A 99 2.26 17.90 13.01
N ASP A 100 2.73 19.11 13.24
CA ASP A 100 4.07 19.54 12.82
C ASP A 100 5.18 18.72 13.47
N LYS A 101 4.94 18.18 14.67
CA LYS A 101 5.92 17.36 15.42
C LYS A 101 6.24 16.04 14.76
N HIS A 102 5.40 15.56 13.85
CA HIS A 102 5.61 14.26 13.21
C HIS A 102 6.71 14.30 12.15
N TRP A 103 6.97 15.47 11.55
CA TRP A 103 7.89 15.63 10.44
C TRP A 103 9.13 16.42 10.85
N GLU A 104 9.90 15.81 11.72
CA GLU A 104 11.22 16.28 12.11
C GLU A 104 12.29 15.46 11.41
N VAL A 105 13.46 16.07 11.18
CA VAL A 105 14.62 15.34 10.67
C VAL A 105 15.08 14.33 11.73
N PRO A 106 15.11 13.01 11.42
CA PRO A 106 15.53 12.00 12.38
C PRO A 106 17.00 12.14 12.75
N SER A 107 17.33 11.95 14.03
CA SER A 107 18.73 11.92 14.48
C SER A 107 19.45 10.63 14.07
N GLY A 108 18.71 9.51 13.95
CA GLY A 108 19.21 8.17 13.65
C GLY A 108 19.37 7.88 12.17
N LYS A 109 19.58 6.59 11.88
CA LYS A 109 19.65 6.02 10.52
C LYS A 109 18.28 5.51 10.11
N VAL A 110 17.65 6.13 9.11
CA VAL A 110 16.34 5.72 8.59
C VAL A 110 16.45 4.78 7.38
N LEU A 111 17.52 4.91 6.59
CA LEU A 111 17.73 4.08 5.41
C LEU A 111 18.16 2.66 5.73
N GLN A 112 18.73 2.41 6.92
CA GLN A 112 19.24 1.10 7.31
C GLN A 112 18.20 -0.01 7.22
N GLY A 113 16.95 0.25 7.63
CA GLY A 113 15.88 -0.72 7.55
C GLY A 113 15.54 -1.13 6.12
N TYR A 114 15.49 -0.17 5.21
CA TYR A 114 15.20 -0.41 3.78
C TYR A 114 16.35 -1.16 3.09
N TYR A 115 17.61 -0.77 3.36
CA TYR A 115 18.77 -1.47 2.78
C TYR A 115 18.99 -2.85 3.37
N GLY A 116 18.43 -3.18 4.52
CA GLY A 116 18.35 -4.54 5.04
C GLY A 116 17.74 -5.49 4.02
N GLY A 117 16.63 -5.10 3.41
CA GLY A 117 15.98 -5.84 2.35
C GLY A 117 16.85 -5.97 1.08
N VAL A 118 17.41 -4.86 0.61
CA VAL A 118 18.33 -4.87 -0.55
C VAL A 118 19.48 -5.85 -0.32
N ARG A 119 20.09 -5.85 0.88
CA ARG A 119 21.20 -6.74 1.23
C ARG A 119 20.81 -8.22 1.16
N ILE A 120 19.59 -8.56 1.65
CA ILE A 120 19.08 -9.93 1.60
C ILE A 120 19.07 -10.47 0.17
N TYR A 121 18.54 -9.70 -0.77
CA TYR A 121 18.44 -10.16 -2.16
C TYR A 121 19.76 -10.03 -2.93
N ASN A 122 20.60 -9.05 -2.65
CA ASN A 122 21.96 -9.02 -3.16
C ASN A 122 22.75 -10.25 -2.73
N PHE A 123 22.63 -10.65 -1.45
CA PHE A 123 23.26 -11.86 -0.93
C PHE A 123 22.74 -13.12 -1.63
N LEU A 124 21.44 -13.28 -1.76
CA LEU A 124 20.86 -14.43 -2.45
C LEU A 124 21.30 -14.50 -3.91
N LEU A 125 21.26 -13.39 -4.64
CA LEU A 125 21.71 -13.30 -6.03
C LEU A 125 23.20 -13.67 -6.19
N ASP A 126 24.06 -13.17 -5.27
CA ASP A 126 25.49 -13.51 -5.24
C ASP A 126 25.69 -15.03 -5.05
N LYS A 127 25.00 -15.63 -4.06
CA LYS A 127 25.10 -17.07 -3.76
C LYS A 127 24.59 -17.94 -4.92
N ILE A 128 23.44 -17.58 -5.53
CA ILE A 128 22.93 -18.28 -6.72
C ILE A 128 23.96 -18.22 -7.86
N ASN A 129 24.48 -17.04 -8.18
CA ASN A 129 25.42 -16.86 -9.27
C ASN A 129 26.74 -17.63 -9.04
N LYS A 130 27.27 -17.61 -7.81
CA LYS A 130 28.46 -18.41 -7.43
C LYS A 130 28.21 -19.92 -7.56
N SER A 131 27.06 -20.41 -7.10
CA SER A 131 26.70 -21.84 -7.20
C SER A 131 26.50 -22.29 -8.64
N LEU A 132 25.92 -21.43 -9.49
CA LEU A 132 25.79 -21.68 -10.93
C LEU A 132 27.17 -21.71 -11.62
N ALA A 133 28.04 -20.75 -11.32
CA ALA A 133 29.40 -20.67 -11.88
C ALA A 133 30.26 -21.88 -11.48
N ALA A 134 30.12 -22.32 -10.23
CA ALA A 134 30.79 -23.54 -9.73
C ALA A 134 30.16 -24.84 -10.21
N LYS A 135 29.06 -24.79 -10.98
CA LYS A 135 28.28 -25.96 -11.48
C LYS A 135 27.72 -26.84 -10.35
N VAL A 136 27.59 -26.30 -9.14
CA VAL A 136 26.96 -26.98 -8.00
C VAL A 136 25.45 -26.94 -8.13
N LEU A 137 24.91 -25.84 -8.69
CA LEU A 137 23.51 -25.61 -8.97
C LEU A 137 23.27 -25.69 -10.48
N ALA A 138 22.28 -26.47 -10.92
CA ALA A 138 21.86 -26.49 -12.32
C ALA A 138 20.88 -25.34 -12.60
N LYS A 139 21.04 -24.64 -13.72
CA LYS A 139 20.14 -23.55 -14.13
C LYS A 139 18.87 -24.12 -14.81
N ASP A 140 18.13 -24.95 -14.09
CA ASP A 140 16.84 -25.47 -14.51
C ASP A 140 15.70 -24.46 -14.36
N ALA A 141 14.48 -24.87 -14.68
CA ALA A 141 13.30 -24.01 -14.63
C ALA A 141 12.96 -23.53 -13.19
N ALA A 142 13.16 -24.40 -12.18
CA ALA A 142 12.90 -24.07 -10.79
C ALA A 142 13.91 -23.05 -10.26
N VAL A 143 15.20 -23.25 -10.52
CA VAL A 143 16.26 -22.32 -10.16
C VAL A 143 16.07 -20.96 -10.84
N LYS A 144 15.66 -20.96 -12.12
CA LYS A 144 15.31 -19.71 -12.83
C LYS A 144 14.17 -18.99 -12.11
N ASN A 145 13.12 -19.71 -11.72
CA ASN A 145 12.00 -19.10 -11.01
C ASN A 145 12.44 -18.41 -9.71
N TYR A 146 13.23 -19.07 -8.87
CA TYR A 146 13.70 -18.46 -7.61
C TYR A 146 14.71 -17.34 -7.82
N LEU A 147 15.50 -17.39 -8.89
CA LEU A 147 16.30 -16.26 -9.35
C LEU A 147 15.40 -15.07 -9.72
N GLY A 148 14.32 -15.32 -10.44
CA GLY A 148 13.31 -14.31 -10.79
C GLY A 148 12.64 -13.69 -9.56
N GLU A 149 12.30 -14.51 -8.55
CA GLU A 149 11.74 -14.01 -7.28
C GLU A 149 12.74 -13.08 -6.55
N ALA A 150 14.03 -13.43 -6.53
CA ALA A 150 15.06 -12.58 -5.92
C ALA A 150 15.16 -11.20 -6.60
N TYR A 151 15.13 -11.15 -7.93
CA TYR A 151 15.08 -9.89 -8.68
C TYR A 151 13.80 -9.10 -8.41
N PHE A 152 12.65 -9.76 -8.37
CA PHE A 152 11.36 -9.12 -8.06
C PHE A 152 11.40 -8.43 -6.70
N PHE A 153 11.84 -9.13 -5.66
CA PHE A 153 11.88 -8.57 -4.32
C PHE A 153 12.95 -7.49 -4.15
N ARG A 154 14.07 -7.58 -4.87
CA ARG A 154 15.04 -6.48 -4.89
C ARG A 154 14.46 -5.23 -5.55
N ALA A 155 13.78 -5.38 -6.66
CA ALA A 155 13.04 -4.31 -7.34
C ALA A 155 12.00 -3.67 -6.41
N LEU A 156 11.20 -4.46 -5.70
CA LEU A 156 10.22 -3.96 -4.72
C LEU A 156 10.89 -3.20 -3.57
N SER A 157 12.05 -3.68 -3.07
CA SER A 157 12.82 -3.00 -2.02
C SER A 157 13.31 -1.63 -2.49
N TYR A 158 13.80 -1.53 -3.73
CA TYR A 158 14.20 -0.26 -4.32
C TYR A 158 13.04 0.66 -4.64
N PHE A 159 11.88 0.12 -5.02
CA PHE A 159 10.68 0.93 -5.21
C PHE A 159 10.23 1.60 -3.91
N ASN A 160 10.28 0.88 -2.79
CA ASN A 160 10.00 1.48 -1.48
C ASN A 160 10.98 2.61 -1.14
N LEU A 161 12.26 2.46 -1.47
CA LEU A 161 13.27 3.52 -1.31
C LEU A 161 12.96 4.71 -2.22
N LEU A 162 12.71 4.47 -3.51
CA LEU A 162 12.40 5.48 -4.51
C LEU A 162 11.16 6.30 -4.15
N ALA A 163 10.06 5.61 -3.78
CA ALA A 163 8.80 6.27 -3.46
C ALA A 163 8.88 7.15 -2.21
N ASN A 164 9.68 6.75 -1.20
CA ASN A 164 9.79 7.50 0.05
C ASN A 164 10.91 8.57 0.03
N TYR A 165 12.03 8.32 -0.65
CA TYR A 165 13.23 9.17 -0.54
C TYR A 165 13.68 9.76 -1.87
N GLY A 166 13.12 9.34 -3.00
CA GLY A 166 13.54 9.79 -4.33
C GLY A 166 14.91 9.25 -4.72
N ASP A 167 15.90 10.12 -4.83
CA ASP A 167 17.27 9.73 -5.11
C ASP A 167 17.83 8.87 -3.98
N VAL A 168 18.43 7.72 -4.30
CA VAL A 168 19.00 6.80 -3.30
C VAL A 168 20.22 6.07 -3.85
N PRO A 169 21.15 5.63 -3.01
CA PRO A 169 22.26 4.79 -3.46
C PRO A 169 21.79 3.48 -4.10
N VAL A 170 22.32 3.14 -5.28
CA VAL A 170 22.06 1.85 -5.94
C VAL A 170 23.22 0.89 -5.66
N VAL A 171 23.01 -0.02 -4.70
CA VAL A 171 23.97 -1.04 -4.28
C VAL A 171 23.56 -2.38 -4.88
N LYS A 172 24.38 -2.92 -5.79
CA LYS A 172 24.05 -4.13 -6.57
C LYS A 172 24.67 -5.41 -6.02
N GLU A 173 25.54 -5.29 -5.03
CA GLU A 173 26.33 -6.38 -4.46
C GLU A 173 26.35 -6.33 -2.92
N VAL A 174 26.86 -7.37 -2.30
CA VAL A 174 27.08 -7.41 -0.85
C VAL A 174 28.35 -6.65 -0.54
N LEU A 175 28.22 -5.49 0.10
CA LEU A 175 29.36 -4.70 0.53
C LEU A 175 30.09 -5.38 1.70
N PRO A 176 31.44 -5.31 1.75
CA PRO A 176 32.21 -5.68 2.93
C PRO A 176 31.81 -4.80 4.13
N ASP A 177 31.97 -5.35 5.33
CA ASP A 177 31.68 -4.63 6.58
C ASP A 177 32.85 -3.66 6.93
N GLU A 178 33.07 -2.71 6.05
CA GLU A 178 34.11 -1.69 6.14
C GLU A 178 33.50 -0.32 5.91
N ASN A 179 33.88 0.64 6.74
CA ASN A 179 33.38 2.01 6.67
C ASN A 179 33.67 2.67 5.31
N SER A 180 34.86 2.43 4.75
CA SER A 180 35.28 2.92 3.44
C SER A 180 34.37 2.44 2.31
N ALA A 181 34.00 1.16 2.32
CA ALA A 181 33.09 0.58 1.33
C ALA A 181 31.68 1.20 1.44
N ILE A 182 31.18 1.43 2.65
CA ILE A 182 29.88 2.09 2.87
C ILE A 182 29.92 3.52 2.33
N VAL A 183 30.94 4.31 2.70
CA VAL A 183 31.06 5.70 2.24
C VAL A 183 31.14 5.79 0.72
N GLN A 184 31.95 4.93 0.09
CA GLN A 184 32.12 4.91 -1.37
C GLN A 184 30.80 4.59 -2.10
N ASN A 185 29.96 3.71 -1.55
CA ASN A 185 28.70 3.28 -2.13
C ASN A 185 27.49 4.09 -1.64
N SER A 186 27.69 5.17 -0.88
CA SER A 186 26.63 6.04 -0.36
C SER A 186 26.30 7.22 -1.28
N VAL A 187 26.69 7.16 -2.55
CA VAL A 187 26.36 8.17 -3.57
C VAL A 187 24.88 8.03 -3.96
N ARG A 188 24.11 9.10 -3.78
CA ARG A 188 22.69 9.10 -4.20
C ARG A 188 22.58 9.15 -5.71
N THR A 189 22.05 8.07 -6.29
CA THR A 189 21.71 7.95 -7.71
C THR A 189 20.43 8.75 -7.98
N PRO A 190 20.36 9.57 -9.06
CA PRO A 190 19.14 10.27 -9.45
C PRO A 190 17.94 9.33 -9.63
N ARG A 191 16.75 9.77 -9.25
CA ARG A 191 15.55 8.92 -9.16
C ARG A 191 15.17 8.22 -10.47
N ASN A 192 15.32 8.89 -11.61
CA ASN A 192 15.09 8.29 -12.92
C ASN A 192 16.06 7.11 -13.19
N GLU A 193 17.34 7.25 -12.81
CA GLU A 193 18.33 6.17 -12.93
C GLU A 193 18.00 5.01 -11.95
N VAL A 194 17.52 5.31 -10.74
CA VAL A 194 17.03 4.31 -9.78
C VAL A 194 15.82 3.56 -10.37
N ALA A 195 14.85 4.28 -10.94
CA ALA A 195 13.69 3.67 -11.57
C ALA A 195 14.08 2.76 -12.74
N ARG A 196 15.00 3.19 -13.61
CA ARG A 196 15.53 2.35 -14.68
C ARG A 196 16.20 1.06 -14.16
N PHE A 197 16.95 1.16 -13.07
CA PHE A 197 17.53 -0.01 -12.42
C PHE A 197 16.43 -0.97 -11.91
N ILE A 198 15.38 -0.45 -11.28
CA ILE A 198 14.22 -1.25 -10.84
C ILE A 198 13.57 -1.97 -12.01
N LEU A 199 13.32 -1.27 -13.14
CA LEU A 199 12.74 -1.90 -14.33
C LEU A 199 13.65 -2.98 -14.91
N THR A 200 14.98 -2.81 -14.87
CA THR A 200 15.94 -3.84 -15.30
C THR A 200 15.86 -5.10 -14.44
N ASP A 201 15.72 -4.96 -13.13
CA ASP A 201 15.50 -6.08 -12.22
C ASP A 201 14.16 -6.78 -12.52
N LEU A 202 13.11 -6.02 -12.79
CA LEU A 202 11.80 -6.59 -13.16
C LEU A 202 11.84 -7.30 -14.52
N ASP A 203 12.59 -6.80 -15.49
CA ASP A 203 12.81 -7.53 -16.76
C ASP A 203 13.53 -8.85 -16.52
N SER A 204 14.53 -8.85 -15.62
CA SER A 204 15.20 -10.08 -15.19
C SER A 204 14.22 -11.03 -14.48
N ALA A 205 13.33 -10.52 -13.64
CA ALA A 205 12.28 -11.30 -12.99
C ALA A 205 11.32 -11.91 -14.03
N ILE A 206 10.76 -11.10 -14.94
CA ILE A 206 9.80 -11.50 -15.98
C ILE A 206 10.37 -12.62 -16.87
N ASN A 207 11.68 -12.57 -17.20
CA ASN A 207 12.35 -13.55 -18.04
C ASN A 207 12.61 -14.89 -17.32
N ASN A 208 12.58 -14.92 -15.99
CA ASN A 208 12.92 -16.10 -15.22
C ASN A 208 11.72 -16.75 -14.48
N LEU A 209 10.71 -15.95 -14.14
CA LEU A 209 9.56 -16.40 -13.36
C LEU A 209 8.63 -17.35 -14.15
N TYR A 210 8.03 -18.28 -13.43
CA TYR A 210 6.88 -19.03 -13.91
C TYR A 210 5.66 -18.13 -14.11
N ASN A 211 4.73 -18.58 -14.97
CA ASN A 211 3.42 -18.00 -15.08
C ASN A 211 2.58 -18.29 -13.81
N ARG A 212 1.55 -17.47 -13.56
CA ARG A 212 0.61 -17.60 -12.43
C ARG A 212 0.06 -19.04 -12.26
N SER A 213 -0.18 -19.72 -13.35
CA SER A 213 -0.82 -21.06 -13.34
C SER A 213 -0.05 -22.11 -12.56
N VAL A 214 1.30 -22.01 -12.44
CA VAL A 214 2.13 -23.00 -11.76
C VAL A 214 1.85 -23.06 -10.26
N PHE A 215 1.78 -21.90 -9.59
CA PHE A 215 1.49 -21.80 -8.17
C PHE A 215 0.13 -21.15 -7.89
N LYS A 216 -0.72 -21.05 -8.89
CA LYS A 216 -2.06 -20.46 -8.80
C LYS A 216 -2.11 -19.10 -8.10
N GLY A 217 -1.07 -18.30 -8.28
CA GLY A 217 -0.95 -16.96 -7.70
C GLY A 217 -0.48 -16.90 -6.24
N GLN A 218 -0.11 -18.02 -5.61
CA GLN A 218 0.40 -18.02 -4.22
C GLN A 218 1.89 -17.66 -4.11
N ARG A 219 2.60 -17.56 -5.23
CA ARG A 219 3.98 -17.10 -5.30
C ARG A 219 4.11 -16.02 -6.38
N VAL A 220 5.14 -15.19 -6.24
CA VAL A 220 5.52 -14.23 -7.27
C VAL A 220 5.64 -14.94 -8.61
N ASN A 221 5.08 -14.34 -9.63
CA ASN A 221 4.96 -14.92 -10.97
C ASN A 221 5.12 -13.83 -12.03
N LYS A 222 5.19 -14.25 -13.27
CA LYS A 222 5.46 -13.37 -14.40
C LYS A 222 4.42 -12.26 -14.55
N GLU A 223 3.15 -12.57 -14.37
CA GLU A 223 2.06 -11.62 -14.50
C GLU A 223 2.10 -10.56 -13.38
N ALA A 224 2.41 -10.98 -12.14
CA ALA A 224 2.63 -10.07 -11.02
C ALA A 224 3.84 -9.14 -11.25
N ALA A 225 4.93 -9.66 -11.83
CA ALA A 225 6.11 -8.86 -12.14
C ALA A 225 5.85 -7.83 -13.26
N LEU A 226 5.08 -8.20 -14.29
CA LEU A 226 4.63 -7.29 -15.33
C LEU A 226 3.75 -6.18 -14.76
N LEU A 227 2.81 -6.53 -13.89
CA LEU A 227 1.96 -5.52 -13.24
C LEU A 227 2.77 -4.58 -12.36
N LEU A 228 3.70 -5.10 -11.56
CA LEU A 228 4.58 -4.26 -10.74
C LEU A 228 5.45 -3.34 -11.61
N LYS A 229 5.99 -3.84 -12.73
CA LYS A 229 6.72 -3.02 -13.71
C LYS A 229 5.87 -1.87 -14.23
N SER A 230 4.64 -2.16 -14.61
CA SER A 230 3.69 -1.15 -15.08
C SER A 230 3.38 -0.09 -14.00
N ARG A 231 3.15 -0.51 -12.75
CA ARG A 231 2.90 0.38 -11.61
C ARG A 231 4.06 1.33 -11.35
N ILE A 232 5.28 0.79 -11.32
CA ILE A 232 6.49 1.58 -11.01
C ILE A 232 6.81 2.55 -12.14
N ALA A 233 6.70 2.11 -13.37
CA ALA A 233 6.91 2.97 -14.54
C ALA A 233 5.88 4.12 -14.57
N LEU A 234 4.60 3.84 -14.34
CA LEU A 234 3.55 4.88 -14.24
C LEU A 234 3.80 5.83 -13.08
N PHE A 235 4.21 5.28 -11.91
CA PHE A 235 4.54 6.10 -10.74
C PHE A 235 5.65 7.10 -11.07
N GLU A 236 6.77 6.62 -11.62
CA GLU A 236 7.91 7.49 -11.89
C GLU A 236 7.60 8.52 -12.96
N ALA A 237 6.97 8.12 -14.07
CA ALA A 237 6.59 9.04 -15.14
C ALA A 237 5.71 10.20 -14.63
N THR A 238 4.68 9.88 -13.86
CA THR A 238 3.75 10.90 -13.36
C THR A 238 4.33 11.70 -12.21
N PHE A 239 5.19 11.08 -11.37
CA PHE A 239 5.94 11.83 -10.37
C PHE A 239 6.85 12.87 -11.05
N GLU A 240 7.68 12.47 -11.98
CA GLU A 240 8.54 13.42 -12.70
C GLU A 240 7.71 14.51 -13.40
N LYS A 241 6.62 14.15 -14.09
CA LYS A 241 5.74 15.09 -14.81
C LYS A 241 5.18 16.17 -13.90
N TYR A 242 4.65 15.80 -12.76
CA TYR A 242 3.92 16.73 -11.87
C TYR A 242 4.80 17.40 -10.82
N HIS A 243 5.99 16.83 -10.54
CA HIS A 243 6.95 17.43 -9.63
C HIS A 243 8.07 18.20 -10.32
N LYS A 244 8.13 18.21 -11.66
CA LYS A 244 9.09 19.00 -12.43
C LYS A 244 9.05 20.49 -12.00
N GLY A 245 10.22 21.08 -11.73
CA GLY A 245 10.36 22.44 -11.25
C GLY A 245 10.26 22.62 -9.75
N SER A 246 9.97 21.54 -8.97
CA SER A 246 9.84 21.60 -7.51
C SER A 246 11.14 21.33 -6.74
N GLY A 247 12.22 20.99 -7.44
CA GLY A 247 13.48 20.55 -6.84
C GLY A 247 13.52 19.06 -6.47
N ARG A 248 12.46 18.29 -6.75
CA ARG A 248 12.38 16.85 -6.47
C ARG A 248 12.75 15.97 -7.67
N VAL A 249 12.92 16.61 -8.84
CA VAL A 249 13.22 15.93 -10.09
C VAL A 249 14.65 16.31 -10.53
N PRO A 250 15.47 15.34 -10.99
CA PRO A 250 16.82 15.62 -11.46
C PRO A 250 16.81 16.65 -12.59
N GLY A 251 17.71 17.63 -12.53
CA GLY A 251 17.75 18.74 -13.51
C GLY A 251 16.91 19.95 -13.16
N ASP A 252 16.06 19.91 -12.14
CA ASP A 252 15.41 21.09 -11.60
C ASP A 252 16.44 22.08 -11.04
N ALA A 253 16.19 23.39 -11.15
CA ALA A 253 17.09 24.44 -10.68
C ALA A 253 17.47 24.31 -9.18
N ASN A 254 16.53 23.85 -8.36
CA ASN A 254 16.70 23.65 -6.93
C ASN A 254 16.90 22.18 -6.53
N TRP A 255 17.19 21.30 -7.48
CA TRP A 255 17.48 19.91 -7.16
C TRP A 255 18.77 19.79 -6.34
N PRO A 256 18.71 19.24 -5.09
CA PRO A 256 19.88 19.22 -4.22
C PRO A 256 21.05 18.42 -4.77
N GLY A 257 20.77 17.40 -5.62
CA GLY A 257 21.78 16.57 -6.28
C GLY A 257 22.69 17.33 -7.24
N ALA A 258 22.29 18.51 -7.76
CA ALA A 258 23.09 19.32 -8.67
C ALA A 258 24.40 19.84 -8.03
N ARG A 259 24.45 19.96 -6.70
CA ARG A 259 25.62 20.43 -5.98
C ARG A 259 26.71 19.35 -5.81
N MET A 260 26.37 18.09 -6.04
CA MET A 260 27.27 16.97 -5.81
C MET A 260 28.23 16.78 -6.98
N THR A 261 29.51 16.62 -6.68
CA THR A 261 30.59 16.48 -7.71
C THR A 261 30.35 15.33 -8.66
N TYR A 262 29.75 14.23 -8.20
CA TYR A 262 29.45 13.05 -9.03
C TYR A 262 28.25 13.24 -9.99
N ASN A 263 27.52 14.35 -9.87
CA ASN A 263 26.46 14.74 -10.79
C ASN A 263 26.86 15.92 -11.71
N GLN A 264 28.03 16.53 -11.49
CA GLN A 264 28.52 17.61 -12.34
C GLN A 264 28.70 17.13 -13.78
N GLY A 265 28.21 17.93 -14.73
CA GLY A 265 28.24 17.60 -16.15
C GLY A 265 27.16 16.62 -16.63
N LYS A 266 26.35 16.03 -15.73
CA LYS A 266 25.17 15.26 -16.16
C LYS A 266 24.09 16.19 -16.71
N THR A 267 23.46 15.75 -17.78
CA THR A 267 22.26 16.38 -18.37
C THR A 267 21.08 15.42 -18.23
N PHE A 268 19.92 15.95 -17.89
CA PHE A 268 18.71 15.16 -17.68
C PHE A 268 17.64 15.57 -18.70
N ASN A 269 17.27 14.63 -19.59
CA ASN A 269 16.16 14.80 -20.51
C ASN A 269 14.87 14.26 -19.85
N ILE A 270 14.32 15.00 -18.91
CA ILE A 270 13.18 14.55 -18.09
C ILE A 270 11.94 14.28 -18.96
N ASP A 271 11.67 15.07 -19.98
CA ASP A 271 10.53 14.83 -20.89
C ASP A 271 10.70 13.50 -21.66
N GLY A 272 11.94 13.16 -22.02
CA GLY A 272 12.28 11.86 -22.58
C GLY A 272 12.12 10.72 -21.57
N GLU A 273 12.51 10.92 -20.29
CA GLU A 273 12.31 9.93 -19.22
C GLU A 273 10.80 9.70 -18.97
N ILE A 274 10.01 10.76 -18.83
CA ILE A 274 8.55 10.67 -18.69
C ILE A 274 7.94 9.84 -19.83
N SER A 275 8.29 10.15 -21.07
CA SER A 275 7.79 9.42 -22.23
C SER A 275 8.21 7.96 -22.23
N PHE A 276 9.47 7.66 -21.85
CA PHE A 276 9.99 6.30 -21.74
C PHE A 276 9.21 5.51 -20.67
N PHE A 277 9.05 6.06 -19.48
CA PHE A 277 8.35 5.37 -18.39
C PHE A 277 6.86 5.16 -18.70
N LEU A 278 6.17 6.12 -19.34
CA LEU A 278 4.78 5.94 -19.78
C LEU A 278 4.66 4.80 -20.79
N GLN A 279 5.59 4.71 -21.75
CA GLN A 279 5.61 3.63 -22.74
C GLN A 279 5.87 2.26 -22.08
N GLU A 280 6.82 2.19 -21.12
CA GLU A 280 7.09 0.96 -20.35
C GLU A 280 5.88 0.54 -19.51
N ALA A 281 5.16 1.51 -18.92
CA ALA A 281 3.93 1.23 -18.18
C ALA A 281 2.86 0.61 -19.10
N MET A 282 2.64 1.18 -20.28
CA MET A 282 1.69 0.64 -21.26
C MET A 282 2.10 -0.76 -21.74
N ASN A 283 3.37 -0.95 -22.11
CA ASN A 283 3.88 -2.21 -22.65
C ASN A 283 3.74 -3.36 -21.63
N ALA A 284 4.06 -3.11 -20.37
CA ALA A 284 3.94 -4.10 -19.31
C ALA A 284 2.47 -4.38 -18.94
N ALA A 285 1.66 -3.34 -18.79
CA ALA A 285 0.24 -3.45 -18.47
C ALA A 285 -0.55 -4.24 -19.52
N LYS A 286 -0.32 -3.97 -20.81
CA LYS A 286 -1.01 -4.64 -21.91
C LYS A 286 -0.77 -6.15 -21.93
N GLN A 287 0.44 -6.59 -21.59
CA GLN A 287 0.78 -8.02 -21.54
C GLN A 287 -0.03 -8.80 -20.49
N VAL A 288 -0.53 -8.12 -19.48
CA VAL A 288 -1.41 -8.71 -18.45
C VAL A 288 -2.87 -8.51 -18.83
N ALA A 289 -3.27 -7.27 -19.12
CA ALA A 289 -4.66 -6.88 -19.34
C ALA A 289 -5.32 -7.57 -20.53
N ASP A 290 -4.56 -7.85 -21.61
CA ASP A 290 -5.08 -8.55 -22.77
C ASP A 290 -5.31 -10.05 -22.56
N LYS A 291 -4.71 -10.64 -21.54
CA LYS A 291 -4.70 -12.11 -21.34
C LYS A 291 -5.61 -12.59 -20.22
N VAL A 292 -6.03 -11.70 -19.34
CA VAL A 292 -6.75 -12.07 -18.12
C VAL A 292 -8.04 -11.27 -18.04
N GLU A 293 -9.15 -12.00 -18.12
CA GLU A 293 -10.49 -11.40 -17.99
C GLU A 293 -10.78 -10.94 -16.56
N LEU A 294 -11.62 -9.91 -16.45
CA LEU A 294 -12.15 -9.45 -15.19
C LEU A 294 -13.15 -10.45 -14.61
N THR A 295 -13.13 -10.63 -13.31
CA THR A 295 -14.12 -11.41 -12.57
C THR A 295 -15.51 -10.82 -12.79
N ALA A 296 -16.46 -11.65 -13.18
CA ALA A 296 -17.82 -11.21 -13.48
C ALA A 296 -18.55 -10.70 -12.22
N ASN A 297 -19.30 -9.63 -12.39
CA ASN A 297 -20.27 -9.17 -11.41
C ASN A 297 -21.65 -9.76 -11.77
N ASN A 298 -22.27 -10.45 -10.84
CA ASN A 298 -23.58 -11.09 -11.04
C ASN A 298 -24.74 -10.12 -10.86
N HIS A 299 -24.48 -8.84 -10.61
CA HIS A 299 -25.47 -7.77 -10.38
C HIS A 299 -26.43 -8.04 -9.21
N LYS A 300 -26.04 -8.90 -8.27
CA LYS A 300 -26.78 -9.19 -7.04
C LYS A 300 -26.09 -8.44 -5.88
N MET A 301 -26.83 -7.59 -5.18
CA MET A 301 -26.25 -6.69 -4.16
C MET A 301 -26.24 -7.30 -2.74
N ASN A 302 -27.03 -8.35 -2.52
CA ASN A 302 -27.06 -9.09 -1.26
C ASN A 302 -27.28 -10.58 -1.57
N PRO A 303 -26.80 -11.51 -0.74
CA PRO A 303 -27.15 -12.92 -0.83
C PRO A 303 -28.62 -13.16 -0.48
N ASP A 304 -29.16 -14.29 -0.87
CA ASP A 304 -30.42 -14.79 -0.37
C ASP A 304 -30.31 -15.17 1.11
N ASP A 305 -31.45 -15.38 1.77
CA ASP A 305 -31.45 -15.78 3.19
C ASP A 305 -30.76 -17.14 3.34
N GLY A 306 -29.76 -17.19 4.21
CA GLY A 306 -28.92 -18.36 4.45
C GLY A 306 -27.84 -18.64 3.40
N GLN A 307 -27.78 -17.87 2.32
CA GLN A 307 -26.72 -17.99 1.32
C GLN A 307 -25.46 -17.27 1.79
N THR A 308 -24.33 -17.98 1.85
CA THR A 308 -23.02 -17.43 2.30
C THR A 308 -22.04 -17.28 1.17
N THR A 309 -22.17 -18.05 0.09
CA THR A 309 -21.28 -18.08 -1.07
C THR A 309 -22.06 -18.22 -2.38
N SER A 310 -21.39 -18.06 -3.50
CA SER A 310 -21.91 -18.23 -4.87
C SER A 310 -23.09 -17.29 -5.20
N TRP A 311 -23.05 -16.08 -4.67
CA TRP A 311 -24.09 -15.07 -4.94
C TRP A 311 -23.59 -13.92 -5.80
N ASN A 312 -22.31 -13.51 -5.67
CA ASN A 312 -21.69 -12.50 -6.53
C ASN A 312 -20.16 -12.71 -6.61
N ASN A 313 -19.66 -13.16 -7.75
CA ASN A 313 -18.25 -13.49 -7.93
C ASN A 313 -17.32 -12.29 -7.71
N TYR A 314 -17.76 -11.07 -8.07
CA TYR A 314 -16.95 -9.87 -7.86
C TYR A 314 -16.83 -9.51 -6.38
N PHE A 315 -17.91 -9.64 -5.61
CA PHE A 315 -17.85 -9.48 -4.16
C PHE A 315 -16.98 -10.57 -3.52
N GLU A 316 -17.18 -11.82 -3.95
CA GLU A 316 -16.52 -12.99 -3.37
C GLU A 316 -15.02 -13.04 -3.67
N MET A 317 -14.54 -12.36 -4.71
CA MET A 317 -13.11 -12.18 -4.93
C MET A 317 -12.41 -11.56 -3.71
N PHE A 318 -13.12 -10.80 -2.87
CA PHE A 318 -12.60 -10.18 -1.66
C PHE A 318 -13.03 -10.89 -0.35
N SER A 319 -13.79 -11.99 -0.44
CA SER A 319 -14.39 -12.59 0.76
C SER A 319 -14.27 -14.12 0.84
N GLN A 320 -13.64 -14.77 -0.13
CA GLN A 320 -13.44 -16.22 -0.13
C GLN A 320 -12.03 -16.62 0.36
N PRO A 321 -11.86 -17.83 0.92
CA PRO A 321 -10.59 -18.24 1.51
C PRO A 321 -9.53 -18.66 0.49
N SER A 322 -9.89 -18.84 -0.78
CA SER A 322 -8.95 -19.23 -1.85
C SER A 322 -9.24 -18.45 -3.13
N LEU A 323 -8.19 -17.87 -3.71
CA LEU A 323 -8.23 -17.17 -4.99
C LEU A 323 -7.51 -17.95 -6.12
N ALA A 324 -7.22 -19.22 -5.88
CA ALA A 324 -6.51 -20.07 -6.83
C ALA A 324 -7.23 -20.15 -8.19
N GLU A 325 -8.57 -20.23 -8.17
CA GLU A 325 -9.42 -20.35 -9.35
C GLU A 325 -10.01 -18.99 -9.79
N VAL A 326 -9.44 -17.86 -9.32
CA VAL A 326 -9.82 -16.50 -9.73
C VAL A 326 -8.70 -15.90 -10.58
N PRO A 327 -8.71 -16.02 -11.91
CA PRO A 327 -7.60 -15.63 -12.78
C PRO A 327 -7.26 -14.13 -12.70
N GLU A 328 -8.23 -13.27 -12.46
CA GLU A 328 -8.02 -11.83 -12.30
C GLU A 328 -7.01 -11.51 -11.19
N VAL A 329 -6.95 -12.33 -10.13
CA VAL A 329 -6.02 -12.15 -9.02
C VAL A 329 -4.69 -12.82 -9.35
N LEU A 330 -3.68 -12.02 -9.60
CA LEU A 330 -2.36 -12.45 -10.08
C LEU A 330 -1.46 -12.93 -8.94
N LEU A 331 -1.54 -12.28 -7.79
CA LEU A 331 -0.82 -12.65 -6.57
C LEU A 331 -1.74 -12.43 -5.38
N TRP A 332 -1.77 -13.39 -4.45
CA TRP A 332 -2.62 -13.35 -3.28
C TRP A 332 -2.01 -14.09 -2.09
N ARG A 333 -2.42 -13.70 -0.89
CA ARG A 333 -2.03 -14.34 0.36
C ARG A 333 -3.17 -15.22 0.86
N GLN A 334 -2.82 -16.45 1.24
CA GLN A 334 -3.73 -17.41 1.86
C GLN A 334 -3.65 -17.31 3.38
N TYR A 335 -4.80 -17.52 4.04
CA TYR A 335 -4.92 -17.69 5.47
C TYR A 335 -5.49 -19.06 5.79
N SER A 336 -5.22 -19.59 7.00
CA SER A 336 -5.61 -20.94 7.39
C SER A 336 -5.79 -21.03 8.90
N SER A 337 -7.00 -21.38 9.35
CA SER A 337 -7.29 -21.65 10.76
C SER A 337 -6.52 -22.87 11.28
N ALA A 338 -6.29 -23.88 10.44
CA ALA A 338 -5.53 -25.07 10.80
C ALA A 338 -4.05 -24.77 11.11
N LEU A 339 -3.51 -23.69 10.52
CA LEU A 339 -2.14 -23.23 10.77
C LEU A 339 -2.09 -22.06 11.78
N SER A 340 -3.22 -21.67 12.35
CA SER A 340 -3.35 -20.49 13.21
C SER A 340 -2.87 -19.18 12.54
N ILE A 341 -2.98 -19.12 11.22
CA ILE A 341 -2.68 -17.91 10.40
C ILE A 341 -4.01 -17.34 9.96
N THR A 342 -4.57 -16.46 10.76
CA THR A 342 -5.90 -15.88 10.60
C THR A 342 -5.85 -14.36 10.79
N HIS A 343 -6.96 -13.66 10.56
CA HIS A 343 -7.09 -12.21 10.72
C HIS A 343 -8.49 -11.85 11.21
N ASP A 344 -8.72 -10.57 11.52
CA ASP A 344 -9.98 -10.06 12.07
C ASP A 344 -10.82 -9.24 11.06
N VAL A 345 -10.43 -9.16 9.81
CA VAL A 345 -11.06 -8.28 8.81
C VAL A 345 -12.58 -8.53 8.63
N PRO A 346 -13.10 -9.77 8.56
CA PRO A 346 -14.55 -9.99 8.45
C PRO A 346 -15.32 -9.40 9.63
N MET A 347 -14.81 -9.54 10.85
CA MET A 347 -15.43 -8.95 12.02
C MET A 347 -15.30 -7.42 11.99
N ARG A 348 -14.16 -6.88 11.61
CA ARG A 348 -13.92 -5.43 11.54
C ARG A 348 -14.78 -4.74 10.49
N THR A 349 -14.96 -5.32 9.32
CA THR A 349 -15.85 -4.78 8.28
C THR A 349 -17.33 -4.89 8.63
N LYS A 350 -17.69 -5.74 9.60
CA LYS A 350 -19.03 -5.82 10.18
C LYS A 350 -19.29 -4.74 11.24
N VAL A 351 -18.28 -4.39 12.03
CA VAL A 351 -18.33 -3.31 13.04
C VAL A 351 -17.59 -2.06 12.52
N GLY A 352 -17.84 -0.90 13.07
CA GLY A 352 -17.36 0.37 12.48
C GLY A 352 -15.87 0.69 12.66
N CYS A 353 -15.13 -0.02 13.50
CA CYS A 353 -13.67 0.13 13.74
C CYS A 353 -13.14 1.55 13.97
N ASN A 354 -13.98 2.49 14.37
CA ASN A 354 -13.65 3.91 14.52
C ASN A 354 -13.10 4.53 13.21
N ASP A 355 -13.62 4.11 12.08
CA ASP A 355 -13.23 4.54 10.75
C ASP A 355 -14.44 4.75 9.82
N GLY A 356 -14.19 5.04 8.56
CA GLY A 356 -15.20 5.10 7.50
C GLY A 356 -14.73 5.83 6.26
N PHE A 357 -15.45 5.60 5.16
CA PHE A 357 -15.24 6.34 3.92
C PHE A 357 -15.72 7.78 4.04
N THR A 358 -15.10 8.67 3.29
CA THR A 358 -15.49 10.08 3.26
C THR A 358 -16.70 10.30 2.33
N ARG A 359 -17.38 11.43 2.54
CA ARG A 359 -18.42 11.91 1.65
C ARG A 359 -17.89 12.16 0.24
N ALA A 360 -16.70 12.76 0.12
CA ALA A 360 -16.06 12.99 -1.18
C ALA A 360 -15.88 11.70 -1.97
N PHE A 361 -15.42 10.63 -1.32
CA PHE A 361 -15.31 9.31 -1.93
C PHE A 361 -16.67 8.74 -2.34
N THR A 362 -17.65 8.72 -1.45
CA THR A 362 -18.97 8.15 -1.79
C THR A 362 -19.67 8.93 -2.89
N GLN A 363 -19.46 10.24 -2.98
CA GLN A 363 -20.02 11.08 -4.04
C GLN A 363 -19.34 10.91 -5.39
N SER A 364 -18.08 10.48 -5.44
CA SER A 364 -17.34 10.26 -6.68
C SER A 364 -17.89 9.13 -7.54
N PHE A 365 -18.61 8.17 -6.96
CA PHE A 365 -19.24 7.11 -7.72
C PHE A 365 -20.36 7.66 -8.62
N LEU A 366 -20.40 7.17 -9.84
CA LEU A 366 -21.38 7.62 -10.84
C LEU A 366 -22.77 7.01 -10.60
N MET A 367 -23.78 7.61 -11.21
CA MET A 367 -25.06 6.95 -11.42
C MET A 367 -24.93 5.83 -12.45
N ALA A 368 -25.83 4.86 -12.45
CA ALA A 368 -25.83 3.77 -13.43
C ALA A 368 -25.87 4.27 -14.89
N ASN A 369 -26.50 5.43 -15.15
CA ASN A 369 -26.52 6.09 -16.46
C ASN A 369 -25.21 6.83 -16.81
N GLY A 370 -24.17 6.67 -16.02
CA GLY A 370 -22.84 7.25 -16.25
C GLY A 370 -22.66 8.72 -15.87
N LYS A 371 -23.69 9.37 -15.31
CA LYS A 371 -23.61 10.78 -14.90
C LYS A 371 -23.10 10.94 -13.48
N PRO A 372 -22.35 12.01 -13.16
CA PRO A 372 -22.15 12.45 -11.78
C PRO A 372 -23.47 12.78 -11.07
N ILE A 373 -23.50 12.65 -9.75
CA ILE A 373 -24.75 12.82 -8.96
C ILE A 373 -25.37 14.21 -9.10
N TYR A 374 -24.58 15.23 -9.29
CA TYR A 374 -25.01 16.63 -9.43
C TYR A 374 -25.47 16.99 -10.85
N ALA A 375 -25.19 16.16 -11.84
CA ALA A 375 -25.49 16.48 -13.23
C ALA A 375 -26.98 16.43 -13.53
N ALA A 376 -27.44 17.32 -14.40
CA ALA A 376 -28.82 17.34 -14.84
C ALA A 376 -29.27 15.98 -15.42
N GLY A 377 -30.39 15.46 -14.96
CA GLY A 377 -30.90 14.15 -15.35
C GLY A 377 -30.06 12.97 -14.85
N SER A 378 -29.29 13.15 -13.78
CA SER A 378 -28.56 12.06 -13.11
C SER A 378 -29.53 11.05 -12.46
N GLY A 379 -30.65 11.50 -11.92
CA GLY A 379 -31.61 10.69 -11.19
C GLY A 379 -31.22 10.38 -9.76
N TYR A 380 -30.24 11.15 -9.20
CA TYR A 380 -29.80 10.96 -7.82
C TYR A 380 -30.93 11.19 -6.81
N GLN A 381 -31.08 10.26 -5.85
CA GLN A 381 -32.16 10.27 -4.88
C GLN A 381 -31.87 11.08 -3.62
N GLY A 382 -30.73 11.77 -3.56
CA GLY A 382 -30.29 12.52 -2.40
C GLY A 382 -29.59 11.66 -1.35
N ASP A 383 -29.34 12.27 -0.17
CA ASP A 383 -28.47 11.71 0.87
C ASP A 383 -29.12 11.64 2.26
N LYS A 384 -30.46 11.55 2.31
CA LYS A 384 -31.22 11.45 3.57
C LYS A 384 -31.07 10.10 4.26
N THR A 385 -30.77 9.05 3.51
CA THR A 385 -30.47 7.71 3.99
C THR A 385 -29.27 7.15 3.24
N LEU A 386 -28.59 6.15 3.79
CA LEU A 386 -27.47 5.49 3.10
C LEU A 386 -27.96 4.72 1.85
N ASP A 387 -29.15 4.12 1.91
CA ASP A 387 -29.74 3.45 0.76
C ASP A 387 -30.10 4.44 -0.36
N ALA A 388 -30.55 5.66 -0.04
CA ALA A 388 -30.77 6.70 -1.05
C ALA A 388 -29.44 7.13 -1.72
N VAL A 389 -28.37 7.28 -0.93
CA VAL A 389 -27.01 7.55 -1.46
C VAL A 389 -26.57 6.49 -2.46
N LYS A 390 -26.91 5.23 -2.23
CA LYS A 390 -26.46 4.07 -3.04
C LYS A 390 -27.38 3.75 -4.21
N SER A 391 -28.61 4.21 -4.18
CA SER A 391 -29.67 3.83 -5.12
C SER A 391 -29.34 4.18 -6.58
N ASN A 392 -29.45 3.21 -7.48
CA ASN A 392 -29.24 3.37 -8.92
C ASN A 392 -27.86 3.97 -9.27
N ARG A 393 -26.85 3.58 -8.53
CA ARG A 393 -25.47 4.03 -8.71
C ARG A 393 -24.55 2.88 -9.09
N ASP A 394 -23.30 3.21 -9.36
CA ASP A 394 -22.17 2.30 -9.52
C ASP A 394 -22.25 1.16 -8.50
N GLU A 395 -22.26 -0.07 -8.98
CA GLU A 395 -22.48 -1.25 -8.14
C GLU A 395 -21.33 -1.51 -7.17
N ARG A 396 -20.14 -0.95 -7.40
CA ARG A 396 -19.03 -0.98 -6.43
C ARG A 396 -19.40 -0.27 -5.14
N LEU A 397 -20.09 0.88 -5.23
CA LEU A 397 -20.65 1.56 -4.07
C LEU A 397 -21.73 0.71 -3.38
N GLN A 398 -22.61 0.10 -4.15
CA GLN A 398 -23.70 -0.72 -3.61
C GLN A 398 -23.19 -1.99 -2.93
N LEU A 399 -22.18 -2.63 -3.51
CA LEU A 399 -21.59 -3.87 -3.00
C LEU A 399 -20.70 -3.65 -1.78
N PHE A 400 -19.87 -2.58 -1.79
CA PHE A 400 -18.74 -2.46 -0.87
C PHE A 400 -18.89 -1.38 0.20
N VAL A 401 -20.03 -0.70 0.25
CA VAL A 401 -20.42 0.21 1.34
C VAL A 401 -21.72 -0.26 1.95
N TRP A 402 -21.79 -0.33 3.28
CA TRP A 402 -23.01 -0.71 3.99
C TRP A 402 -24.13 0.32 3.82
N GLY A 403 -25.37 -0.14 3.84
CA GLY A 403 -26.61 0.65 3.86
C GLY A 403 -27.65 -0.03 4.72
N GLU A 404 -28.78 0.64 4.92
CA GLU A 404 -29.86 0.18 5.81
C GLU A 404 -30.51 -1.13 5.34
N SER A 405 -30.55 -1.36 4.03
CA SER A 405 -31.15 -2.57 3.43
C SER A 405 -30.19 -3.76 3.36
N ASN A 406 -28.88 -3.54 3.59
CA ASN A 406 -27.94 -4.64 3.53
C ASN A 406 -28.14 -5.62 4.69
N LYS A 407 -28.14 -6.91 4.38
CA LYS A 407 -28.19 -7.97 5.37
C LYS A 407 -26.82 -8.22 5.93
N VAL A 408 -26.75 -8.55 7.22
CA VAL A 408 -25.56 -9.08 7.87
C VAL A 408 -25.66 -10.61 7.84
N ASP A 409 -24.54 -11.29 8.05
CA ASP A 409 -24.47 -12.73 8.23
C ASP A 409 -25.53 -13.24 9.21
N THR A 410 -26.04 -14.41 8.93
CA THR A 410 -26.96 -15.11 9.83
C THR A 410 -26.18 -15.86 10.88
N ASP A 411 -26.33 -15.45 12.14
CA ASP A 411 -26.15 -16.37 13.25
C ASP A 411 -27.10 -17.57 13.03
N PRO A 412 -26.62 -18.81 12.87
CA PRO A 412 -27.48 -19.97 12.69
C PRO A 412 -28.49 -20.16 13.82
N ALA A 413 -28.20 -19.57 14.99
CA ALA A 413 -29.11 -19.57 16.16
C ALA A 413 -30.11 -18.40 16.13
N ALA A 414 -29.96 -17.41 15.23
CA ALA A 414 -30.86 -16.28 15.14
C ALA A 414 -32.06 -16.58 14.23
N SER A 415 -33.25 -16.20 14.68
CA SER A 415 -34.49 -16.41 13.93
C SER A 415 -34.69 -15.45 12.73
N LYS A 416 -33.87 -14.40 12.59
CA LYS A 416 -33.94 -13.40 11.52
C LYS A 416 -32.56 -12.85 11.16
N PRO A 417 -32.30 -12.52 9.87
CA PRO A 417 -31.09 -11.82 9.45
C PRO A 417 -30.96 -10.48 10.18
N ARG A 418 -29.76 -10.18 10.69
CA ARG A 418 -29.47 -8.88 11.30
C ARG A 418 -29.25 -7.82 10.22
N LYS A 419 -29.67 -6.59 10.51
CA LYS A 419 -29.30 -5.39 9.74
C LYS A 419 -28.35 -4.55 10.57
N LEU A 420 -27.30 -3.99 9.97
CA LEU A 420 -26.34 -3.14 10.68
C LEU A 420 -26.95 -1.81 11.13
N TYR A 421 -27.85 -1.29 10.34
CA TYR A 421 -28.58 -0.06 10.63
C TYR A 421 -30.02 -0.45 10.90
N ALA A 422 -30.31 -0.69 12.15
CA ALA A 422 -31.62 -1.13 12.57
C ALA A 422 -32.58 0.04 12.77
N ALA A 423 -33.87 -0.28 12.86
CA ALA A 423 -34.93 0.67 13.19
C ALA A 423 -34.71 1.35 14.55
N PRO A 424 -35.36 2.51 14.82
CA PRO A 424 -35.27 3.21 16.09
C PRO A 424 -35.42 2.28 17.30
N GLY A 425 -34.47 2.31 18.23
CA GLY A 425 -34.47 1.48 19.43
C GLY A 425 -33.72 0.15 19.34
N ASP A 426 -33.13 -0.17 18.20
CA ASP A 426 -32.23 -1.32 18.09
C ASP A 426 -30.83 -0.98 18.60
N THR A 427 -30.20 -1.91 19.35
CA THR A 427 -28.95 -1.66 20.09
C THR A 427 -27.69 -1.64 19.22
N LEU A 428 -27.79 -1.68 17.89
CA LEU A 428 -26.71 -1.90 16.96
C LEU A 428 -26.48 -0.74 15.97
N SER A 429 -26.63 0.50 16.43
CA SER A 429 -26.22 1.63 15.60
C SER A 429 -24.73 1.89 15.73
N TYR A 430 -23.95 1.51 14.74
CA TYR A 430 -22.50 1.78 14.72
C TYR A 430 -22.15 3.26 14.46
N ILE A 431 -23.09 4.09 14.01
CA ILE A 431 -22.84 5.53 13.83
C ILE A 431 -22.83 6.25 15.17
N THR A 432 -23.73 5.87 16.08
CA THR A 432 -24.01 6.61 17.32
C THR A 432 -23.56 5.90 18.60
N THR A 433 -22.83 4.80 18.48
CA THR A 433 -22.25 4.10 19.64
C THR A 433 -21.11 4.89 20.27
N SER A 434 -21.06 4.89 21.61
CA SER A 434 -19.90 5.40 22.36
C SER A 434 -18.70 4.44 22.35
N VAL A 435 -18.92 3.18 21.95
CA VAL A 435 -17.87 2.16 21.88
C VAL A 435 -16.98 2.44 20.69
N VAL A 436 -15.73 2.82 20.95
CA VAL A 436 -14.79 3.29 19.94
C VAL A 436 -14.53 2.22 18.89
N GLU A 437 -14.33 0.98 19.30
CA GLU A 437 -13.97 -0.17 18.45
C GLU A 437 -15.08 -0.55 17.47
N THR A 438 -16.32 -0.20 17.76
CA THR A 438 -17.47 -0.57 16.92
C THR A 438 -18.10 0.62 16.19
N ARG A 439 -17.58 1.83 16.37
CA ARG A 439 -18.17 3.04 15.80
C ARG A 439 -17.73 3.27 14.36
N CYS A 440 -18.68 3.59 13.47
CA CYS A 440 -18.40 4.17 12.15
C CYS A 440 -18.50 5.70 12.24
N ILE A 441 -17.35 6.38 12.18
CA ILE A 441 -17.27 7.83 12.46
C ILE A 441 -17.78 8.72 11.33
N THR A 442 -17.94 8.16 10.13
CA THR A 442 -18.43 8.88 8.95
C THR A 442 -19.87 8.50 8.56
N GLY A 443 -20.36 7.37 9.02
CA GLY A 443 -21.62 6.77 8.57
C GLY A 443 -21.48 5.94 7.28
N TYR A 444 -20.39 6.05 6.54
CA TYR A 444 -20.10 5.26 5.34
C TYR A 444 -19.14 4.12 5.65
N GLN A 445 -19.67 3.03 6.18
CA GLN A 445 -18.88 1.90 6.65
C GLN A 445 -18.43 1.00 5.50
N PRO A 446 -17.14 0.56 5.46
CA PRO A 446 -16.64 -0.42 4.50
C PRO A 446 -17.34 -1.78 4.61
N ARG A 447 -17.66 -2.37 3.44
CA ARG A 447 -18.18 -3.75 3.30
C ARG A 447 -17.24 -4.61 2.44
N LYS A 448 -16.24 -4.03 1.80
CA LYS A 448 -15.21 -4.77 1.07
C LYS A 448 -14.44 -5.66 2.05
N TYR A 449 -14.15 -6.89 1.68
CA TYR A 449 -13.57 -7.95 2.52
C TYR A 449 -14.49 -8.54 3.61
N TYR A 450 -15.76 -8.15 3.66
CA TYR A 450 -16.73 -8.82 4.51
C TYR A 450 -17.11 -10.18 3.95
N THR A 451 -17.32 -11.19 4.81
CA THR A 451 -17.88 -12.50 4.43
C THR A 451 -19.20 -12.77 5.15
N TYR A 452 -20.09 -13.48 4.47
CA TYR A 452 -21.34 -13.96 5.06
C TYR A 452 -21.18 -15.28 5.83
N ASP A 453 -19.98 -15.81 5.92
CA ASP A 453 -19.65 -16.92 6.82
C ASP A 453 -19.59 -16.41 8.26
N TYR A 454 -20.66 -16.68 9.03
CA TYR A 454 -20.79 -16.24 10.41
C TYR A 454 -19.63 -16.71 11.29
N ALA A 455 -19.09 -17.89 11.04
CA ALA A 455 -17.96 -18.41 11.82
C ALA A 455 -16.70 -17.54 11.72
N GLN A 456 -16.56 -16.77 10.63
CA GLN A 456 -15.45 -15.85 10.42
C GLN A 456 -15.76 -14.41 10.86
N SER A 457 -17.04 -14.02 10.91
CA SER A 457 -17.48 -12.65 11.19
C SER A 457 -18.11 -12.48 12.57
N MET A 458 -18.19 -13.53 13.37
CA MET A 458 -18.67 -13.44 14.76
C MET A 458 -17.79 -12.52 15.59
N ASN A 459 -18.34 -12.02 16.72
CA ASN A 459 -17.63 -11.10 17.61
C ASN A 459 -16.50 -11.83 18.40
N ASP A 460 -15.55 -12.38 17.66
CA ASP A 460 -14.37 -13.03 18.17
C ASP A 460 -13.24 -12.74 17.18
N GLU A 461 -12.14 -12.23 17.68
CA GLU A 461 -11.03 -11.80 16.85
C GLU A 461 -10.30 -12.98 16.23
N LEU A 462 -9.59 -12.73 15.11
CA LEU A 462 -8.68 -13.68 14.48
C LEU A 462 -9.34 -14.98 13.99
N ARG A 463 -10.55 -14.90 13.45
CA ARG A 463 -11.22 -16.05 12.80
C ARG A 463 -11.28 -15.97 11.28
N GLY A 464 -10.96 -14.81 10.72
CA GLY A 464 -11.02 -14.58 9.28
C GLY A 464 -9.98 -15.40 8.52
N THR A 465 -10.41 -16.01 7.43
CA THR A 465 -9.56 -16.73 6.48
C THR A 465 -9.76 -16.27 5.05
N ASN A 466 -10.46 -15.15 4.84
CA ASN A 466 -10.56 -14.55 3.52
C ASN A 466 -9.18 -14.32 2.94
N ALA A 467 -8.96 -14.79 1.71
CA ALA A 467 -7.70 -14.56 1.03
C ALA A 467 -7.54 -13.08 0.67
N CYS A 468 -6.31 -12.61 0.69
CA CYS A 468 -5.96 -11.25 0.35
C CYS A 468 -5.45 -11.15 -1.09
N PRO A 469 -6.17 -10.50 -2.03
CA PRO A 469 -5.64 -10.16 -3.33
C PRO A 469 -4.58 -9.06 -3.21
N ILE A 470 -3.38 -9.29 -3.75
CA ILE A 470 -2.25 -8.34 -3.69
C ILE A 470 -2.08 -7.63 -5.04
N PHE A 471 -2.13 -8.39 -6.13
CA PHE A 471 -2.08 -7.88 -7.49
C PHE A 471 -3.25 -8.45 -8.30
N ARG A 472 -3.95 -7.60 -9.05
CA ARG A 472 -5.04 -8.03 -9.92
C ARG A 472 -5.07 -7.26 -11.23
N THR A 473 -5.63 -7.88 -12.27
CA THR A 473 -5.62 -7.40 -13.65
C THR A 473 -6.29 -6.03 -13.84
N ALA A 474 -7.32 -5.70 -13.06
CA ALA A 474 -7.99 -4.40 -13.17
C ALA A 474 -7.01 -3.23 -13.01
N GLU A 475 -5.98 -3.36 -12.18
CA GLU A 475 -4.92 -2.35 -12.06
C GLU A 475 -4.12 -2.20 -13.35
N ALA A 476 -3.82 -3.30 -14.05
CA ALA A 476 -3.10 -3.23 -15.33
C ALA A 476 -3.92 -2.44 -16.37
N MET A 477 -5.23 -2.67 -16.45
CA MET A 477 -6.11 -1.91 -17.33
C MET A 477 -6.06 -0.41 -17.02
N LEU A 478 -6.14 -0.05 -15.74
CA LEU A 478 -6.10 1.33 -15.27
C LEU A 478 -4.74 1.99 -15.49
N ASN A 479 -3.64 1.26 -15.26
CA ASN A 479 -2.29 1.74 -15.54
C ASN A 479 -2.11 2.05 -17.02
N TYR A 480 -2.61 1.19 -17.91
CA TYR A 480 -2.57 1.43 -19.34
C TYR A 480 -3.37 2.66 -19.74
N MET A 481 -4.60 2.79 -19.26
CA MET A 481 -5.48 3.91 -19.57
C MET A 481 -4.87 5.25 -19.17
N GLU A 482 -4.34 5.35 -17.95
CA GLU A 482 -3.70 6.57 -17.46
C GLU A 482 -2.42 6.87 -18.24
N ALA A 483 -1.54 5.89 -18.44
CA ALA A 483 -0.29 6.08 -19.18
C ALA A 483 -0.54 6.49 -20.63
N CYS A 484 -1.53 5.91 -21.29
CA CYS A 484 -1.93 6.26 -22.65
C CYS A 484 -2.36 7.73 -22.74
N TYR A 485 -3.24 8.17 -21.86
CA TYR A 485 -3.72 9.54 -21.85
C TYR A 485 -2.63 10.54 -21.45
N GLU A 486 -1.81 10.21 -20.46
CA GLU A 486 -0.69 11.04 -20.01
C GLU A 486 0.39 11.22 -21.10
N LEU A 487 0.60 10.20 -21.94
CA LEU A 487 1.58 10.22 -23.02
C LEU A 487 1.07 10.99 -24.26
N THR A 488 -0.18 10.79 -24.64
CA THR A 488 -0.70 11.23 -25.94
C THR A 488 -1.78 12.32 -25.87
N GLY A 489 -2.35 12.55 -24.70
CA GLY A 489 -3.52 13.43 -24.51
C GLY A 489 -4.84 12.83 -25.02
N ALA A 490 -4.84 11.54 -25.43
CA ALA A 490 -6.00 10.84 -25.96
C ALA A 490 -6.02 9.38 -25.53
N LEU A 491 -7.17 8.71 -25.65
CA LEU A 491 -7.32 7.28 -25.40
C LEU A 491 -7.32 6.51 -26.71
N ASP A 492 -6.41 5.58 -26.89
CA ASP A 492 -6.43 4.64 -28.01
C ASP A 492 -7.55 3.61 -27.85
N ALA A 493 -7.77 2.80 -28.90
CA ALA A 493 -8.82 1.78 -28.89
C ALA A 493 -8.67 0.75 -27.75
N THR A 494 -7.44 0.45 -27.34
CA THR A 494 -7.16 -0.48 -26.23
C THR A 494 -7.60 0.12 -24.89
N ALA A 495 -7.19 1.36 -24.59
CA ALA A 495 -7.59 2.08 -23.39
C ALA A 495 -9.12 2.26 -23.29
N GLN A 496 -9.76 2.59 -24.42
CA GLN A 496 -11.23 2.67 -24.51
C GLN A 496 -11.90 1.31 -24.21
N GLY A 497 -11.33 0.23 -24.72
CA GLY A 497 -11.81 -1.13 -24.48
C GLY A 497 -11.74 -1.50 -22.98
N TYR A 498 -10.62 -1.21 -22.33
CA TYR A 498 -10.43 -1.46 -20.89
C TYR A 498 -11.41 -0.63 -20.04
N TRP A 499 -11.58 0.65 -20.38
CA TRP A 499 -12.53 1.48 -19.63
C TRP A 499 -13.97 0.96 -19.75
N LYS A 500 -14.40 0.60 -20.93
CA LYS A 500 -15.73 -0.01 -21.15
C LYS A 500 -15.91 -1.32 -20.37
N ALA A 501 -14.88 -2.17 -20.29
CA ALA A 501 -14.92 -3.42 -19.54
C ALA A 501 -15.09 -3.18 -18.04
N LEU A 502 -14.34 -2.26 -17.45
CA LEU A 502 -14.44 -1.87 -16.03
C LEU A 502 -15.84 -1.31 -15.73
N ARG A 503 -16.34 -0.39 -16.54
CA ARG A 503 -17.68 0.21 -16.40
C ARG A 503 -18.80 -0.82 -16.53
N LYS A 504 -18.68 -1.75 -17.47
CA LYS A 504 -19.65 -2.83 -17.63
C LYS A 504 -19.74 -3.68 -16.36
N ARG A 505 -18.58 -4.06 -15.77
CA ARG A 505 -18.56 -4.79 -14.50
C ARG A 505 -19.16 -3.98 -13.35
N ALA A 506 -18.92 -2.68 -13.33
CA ALA A 506 -19.46 -1.76 -12.31
C ALA A 506 -20.96 -1.44 -12.48
N GLY A 507 -21.65 -2.00 -13.48
CA GLY A 507 -23.06 -1.68 -13.73
C GLY A 507 -23.28 -0.23 -14.16
N VAL A 508 -22.29 0.43 -14.76
CA VAL A 508 -22.34 1.81 -15.22
C VAL A 508 -22.35 1.84 -16.74
N ASP A 509 -23.11 2.79 -17.32
CA ASP A 509 -23.13 3.00 -18.78
C ASP A 509 -21.71 3.03 -19.34
N THR A 510 -21.45 2.19 -20.35
CA THR A 510 -20.14 2.05 -20.97
C THR A 510 -19.73 3.24 -21.84
N ASN A 511 -20.66 4.14 -22.14
CA ASN A 511 -20.34 5.40 -22.81
C ASN A 511 -19.70 6.40 -21.82
N TYR A 512 -18.39 6.29 -21.65
CA TYR A 512 -17.62 7.18 -20.76
C TYR A 512 -17.62 8.65 -21.22
N GLN A 513 -17.94 8.94 -22.51
CA GLN A 513 -18.04 10.32 -23.01
C GLN A 513 -19.18 11.07 -22.31
N THR A 514 -20.32 10.39 -22.06
CA THR A 514 -21.43 10.96 -21.25
C THR A 514 -20.94 11.47 -19.89
N THR A 515 -20.02 10.73 -19.25
CA THR A 515 -19.44 11.13 -17.95
C THR A 515 -18.52 12.34 -18.11
N ILE A 516 -17.62 12.31 -19.11
CA ILE A 516 -16.68 13.41 -19.35
C ILE A 516 -17.42 14.72 -19.61
N ASP A 517 -18.45 14.67 -20.46
CA ASP A 517 -19.23 15.85 -20.86
C ASP A 517 -20.08 16.40 -19.68
N ALA A 518 -20.51 15.54 -18.75
CA ALA A 518 -21.31 15.91 -17.60
C ALA A 518 -20.47 16.29 -16.36
N THR A 519 -19.15 16.13 -16.41
CA THR A 519 -18.27 16.39 -15.26
C THR A 519 -17.98 17.88 -15.12
N ASP A 520 -18.34 18.43 -13.94
CA ASP A 520 -17.92 19.74 -13.46
C ASP A 520 -16.91 19.56 -12.32
N LEU A 521 -15.64 19.84 -12.60
CA LEU A 521 -14.55 19.65 -11.62
C LEU A 521 -14.72 20.50 -10.36
N SER A 522 -15.49 21.58 -10.41
CA SER A 522 -15.76 22.42 -9.23
C SER A 522 -16.71 21.77 -8.23
N GLN A 523 -17.48 20.76 -8.67
CA GLN A 523 -18.41 19.99 -7.83
C GLN A 523 -17.75 18.73 -7.23
N GLU A 524 -16.54 18.38 -7.68
CA GLU A 524 -15.85 17.17 -7.22
C GLU A 524 -15.05 17.45 -5.95
N GLY A 525 -15.23 16.61 -4.94
CA GLY A 525 -14.64 16.81 -3.61
C GLY A 525 -13.34 16.06 -3.34
N ASP A 526 -13.00 15.07 -4.18
CA ASP A 526 -11.80 14.27 -4.00
C ASP A 526 -10.54 14.98 -4.54
N TRP A 527 -9.37 14.47 -4.14
CA TRP A 527 -8.10 15.13 -4.49
C TRP A 527 -7.56 14.78 -5.86
N SER A 528 -8.19 13.86 -6.61
CA SER A 528 -7.79 13.54 -7.99
C SER A 528 -7.97 14.69 -8.97
N VAL A 529 -8.79 15.67 -8.61
CA VAL A 529 -9.06 16.87 -9.41
C VAL A 529 -7.79 17.67 -9.71
N TYR A 530 -6.79 17.61 -8.82
CA TYR A 530 -5.62 18.48 -8.89
C TYR A 530 -4.32 17.73 -9.14
N SER A 531 -3.42 18.40 -9.87
CA SER A 531 -1.99 18.12 -9.87
C SER A 531 -1.25 19.43 -9.56
N GLY A 532 -0.56 19.47 -8.42
CA GLY A 532 -0.16 20.73 -7.82
C GLY A 532 -1.40 21.56 -7.48
N THR A 533 -1.39 22.84 -7.80
CA THR A 533 -2.52 23.76 -7.60
C THR A 533 -3.45 23.86 -8.82
N THR A 534 -3.19 23.11 -9.89
CA THR A 534 -3.93 23.21 -11.15
C THR A 534 -4.90 22.06 -11.31
N PRO A 535 -6.20 22.30 -11.62
CA PRO A 535 -7.12 21.25 -12.00
C PRO A 535 -6.65 20.54 -13.26
N VAL A 536 -6.83 19.22 -13.32
CA VAL A 536 -6.54 18.42 -14.52
C VAL A 536 -7.70 18.51 -15.52
N SER A 537 -7.53 17.95 -16.74
CA SER A 537 -8.65 17.84 -17.67
C SER A 537 -9.76 16.93 -17.13
N THR A 538 -11.01 17.15 -17.57
CA THR A 538 -12.16 16.31 -17.19
C THR A 538 -11.94 14.84 -17.57
N THR A 539 -11.27 14.57 -18.71
CA THR A 539 -10.93 13.21 -19.13
C THR A 539 -9.95 12.56 -18.14
N LEU A 540 -8.85 13.24 -17.81
CA LEU A 540 -7.87 12.69 -16.87
C LEU A 540 -8.47 12.49 -15.47
N TYR A 541 -9.26 13.44 -15.00
CA TYR A 541 -9.98 13.28 -13.75
C TYR A 541 -10.85 12.03 -13.74
N ASN A 542 -11.61 11.77 -14.81
CA ASN A 542 -12.47 10.60 -14.88
C ASN A 542 -11.70 9.28 -14.98
N ILE A 543 -10.50 9.26 -15.57
CA ILE A 543 -9.59 8.11 -15.52
C ILE A 543 -9.13 7.87 -14.06
N ARG A 544 -8.73 8.93 -13.36
CA ARG A 544 -8.32 8.87 -11.94
C ARG A 544 -9.49 8.49 -11.02
N ARG A 545 -10.71 8.95 -11.31
CA ARG A 545 -11.97 8.54 -10.64
C ARG A 545 -12.20 7.04 -10.82
N GLU A 546 -12.09 6.54 -12.06
CA GLU A 546 -12.26 5.10 -12.32
C GLU A 546 -11.25 4.27 -11.51
N ARG A 547 -9.98 4.72 -11.47
CA ARG A 547 -8.93 4.08 -10.69
C ARG A 547 -9.24 4.10 -9.19
N MET A 548 -9.65 5.21 -8.64
CA MET A 548 -10.03 5.35 -7.22
C MET A 548 -11.21 4.43 -6.88
N ASN A 549 -12.26 4.44 -7.69
CA ASN A 549 -13.49 3.68 -7.43
C ASN A 549 -13.32 2.17 -7.68
N GLU A 550 -12.27 1.76 -8.39
CA GLU A 550 -11.94 0.36 -8.60
C GLU A 550 -11.00 -0.19 -7.52
N LEU A 551 -9.99 0.58 -7.11
CA LEU A 551 -8.85 0.11 -6.32
C LEU A 551 -8.87 0.56 -4.85
N PHE A 552 -9.98 1.17 -4.38
CA PHE A 552 -10.07 1.57 -2.97
C PHE A 552 -9.91 0.38 -2.02
N SER A 553 -9.33 0.62 -0.86
CA SER A 553 -8.96 -0.41 0.11
C SER A 553 -7.99 -1.47 -0.46
N GLU A 554 -7.10 -1.07 -1.38
CA GLU A 554 -6.04 -1.92 -1.94
C GLU A 554 -4.65 -1.27 -1.84
N GLY A 555 -4.50 -0.23 -1.02
CA GLY A 555 -3.21 0.36 -0.66
C GLY A 555 -2.55 1.23 -1.72
N LEU A 556 -3.28 1.68 -2.74
CA LEU A 556 -2.71 2.41 -3.86
C LEU A 556 -2.98 3.92 -3.82
N ARG A 557 -4.02 4.36 -3.10
CA ARG A 557 -4.47 5.76 -3.14
C ARG A 557 -3.41 6.75 -2.70
N TYR A 558 -2.69 6.48 -1.61
CA TYR A 558 -1.67 7.40 -1.10
C TYR A 558 -0.55 7.64 -2.12
N GLN A 559 -0.05 6.59 -2.78
CA GLN A 559 0.97 6.71 -3.81
C GLN A 559 0.45 7.44 -5.05
N ASP A 560 -0.80 7.24 -5.43
CA ASP A 560 -1.45 7.99 -6.51
C ASP A 560 -1.46 9.49 -6.21
N LEU A 561 -1.85 9.88 -4.99
CA LEU A 561 -1.87 11.29 -4.57
C LEU A 561 -0.45 11.91 -4.50
N ILE A 562 0.56 11.13 -4.09
CA ILE A 562 1.97 11.54 -4.09
C ILE A 562 2.44 11.80 -5.53
N ARG A 563 2.30 10.82 -6.43
CA ARG A 563 2.80 10.95 -7.81
C ARG A 563 2.06 12.01 -8.64
N TRP A 564 0.78 12.26 -8.34
CA TRP A 564 0.00 13.33 -8.97
C TRP A 564 0.23 14.71 -8.36
N ARG A 565 0.96 14.82 -7.26
CA ARG A 565 1.13 16.05 -6.47
C ARG A 565 -0.22 16.65 -6.01
N SER A 566 -1.16 15.80 -5.63
CA SER A 566 -2.53 16.20 -5.30
C SER A 566 -2.68 16.81 -3.91
N PHE A 567 -1.72 16.59 -3.00
CA PHE A 567 -1.74 17.15 -1.64
C PHE A 567 -1.53 18.68 -1.60
N ASP A 568 -1.05 19.29 -2.68
CA ASP A 568 -0.85 20.74 -2.75
C ASP A 568 -2.15 21.54 -2.51
N LYS A 569 -3.32 20.91 -2.73
CA LYS A 569 -4.62 21.47 -2.36
C LYS A 569 -4.69 21.91 -0.88
N MET A 570 -3.94 21.24 0.01
CA MET A 570 -3.93 21.51 1.44
C MET A 570 -2.80 22.43 1.92
N LEU A 571 -1.99 22.97 1.02
CA LEU A 571 -0.91 23.91 1.38
C LEU A 571 -1.46 25.21 1.98
N THR A 572 -2.59 25.69 1.47
CA THR A 572 -3.18 26.98 1.87
C THR A 572 -4.51 26.84 2.58
N THR A 573 -5.21 25.71 2.40
CA THR A 573 -6.55 25.49 2.95
C THR A 573 -6.61 24.13 3.60
N LYS A 574 -6.93 24.11 4.90
CA LYS A 574 -7.14 22.85 5.63
C LYS A 574 -8.31 22.07 5.05
N TRP A 575 -8.16 20.76 4.96
CA TRP A 575 -9.24 19.87 4.51
C TRP A 575 -9.93 19.19 5.69
N ILE A 576 -11.24 19.42 5.80
CA ILE A 576 -12.09 18.82 6.83
C ILE A 576 -12.86 17.67 6.19
N PRO A 577 -12.60 16.41 6.58
CA PRO A 577 -13.37 15.27 6.07
C PRO A 577 -14.81 15.33 6.54
N GLU A 578 -15.73 15.02 5.63
CA GLU A 578 -17.16 14.90 5.91
C GLU A 578 -17.63 13.46 5.67
N GLY A 579 -18.63 13.05 6.43
CA GLY A 579 -19.35 11.80 6.31
C GLY A 579 -20.78 11.99 5.81
N ALA A 580 -21.68 11.10 6.24
CA ALA A 580 -23.09 11.08 5.85
C ALA A 580 -23.83 12.35 6.28
N ASN A 581 -24.91 12.67 5.56
CA ASN A 581 -25.87 13.72 5.91
C ASN A 581 -26.71 13.27 7.10
N PHE A 582 -26.13 13.43 8.29
CA PHE A 582 -26.74 12.89 9.50
C PHE A 582 -27.87 13.79 10.04
N TRP A 583 -27.69 15.12 10.01
CA TRP A 583 -28.56 16.03 10.75
C TRP A 583 -29.84 16.45 10.04
N ASP A 584 -30.02 16.21 8.74
CA ASP A 584 -31.29 16.51 8.08
C ASP A 584 -32.38 15.56 8.55
N GLU A 585 -32.28 14.27 8.22
CA GLU A 585 -33.34 13.29 8.51
C GLU A 585 -32.81 12.03 9.24
N MET A 586 -31.56 11.64 8.94
CA MET A 586 -31.00 10.35 9.39
C MET A 586 -30.98 10.22 10.92
N TYR A 587 -30.69 11.33 11.65
CA TYR A 587 -30.60 11.32 13.11
C TYR A 587 -31.87 10.83 13.79
N LYS A 588 -33.05 11.01 13.17
CA LYS A 588 -34.33 10.56 13.72
C LYS A 588 -34.38 9.04 13.93
N SER A 589 -33.64 8.29 13.11
CA SER A 589 -33.49 6.83 13.25
C SER A 589 -32.60 6.44 14.41
N TYR A 590 -31.88 7.38 15.00
CA TYR A 590 -30.88 7.15 16.06
C TYR A 590 -31.23 7.81 17.40
N LEU A 591 -32.46 8.26 17.55
CA LEU A 591 -32.96 8.75 18.84
C LEU A 591 -32.95 7.60 19.87
N ASP A 592 -32.54 7.92 21.10
CA ASP A 592 -32.64 6.99 22.20
C ASP A 592 -34.11 6.67 22.57
N LYS A 593 -34.34 5.73 23.50
CA LYS A 593 -35.70 5.36 23.97
C LYS A 593 -36.46 6.53 24.61
N LYS A 594 -35.80 7.64 24.95
CA LYS A 594 -36.41 8.86 25.49
C LYS A 594 -36.61 9.93 24.41
N GLY A 595 -36.23 9.63 23.15
CA GLY A 595 -36.31 10.59 22.02
C GLY A 595 -35.14 11.58 21.98
N ASN A 596 -34.04 11.34 22.71
CA ASN A 596 -32.89 12.24 22.66
C ASN A 596 -31.97 11.88 21.49
N ALA A 597 -31.44 12.90 20.84
CA ALA A 597 -30.41 12.75 19.81
C ALA A 597 -29.06 12.34 20.45
N PRO A 598 -28.16 11.70 19.65
CA PRO A 598 -26.81 11.40 20.11
C PRO A 598 -26.08 12.63 20.62
N LYS A 599 -25.19 12.45 21.62
CA LYS A 599 -24.41 13.54 22.21
C LYS A 599 -23.52 14.21 21.16
N ALA A 600 -23.69 15.53 20.98
CA ALA A 600 -23.05 16.35 19.94
C ALA A 600 -22.58 17.72 20.45
N ASP A 601 -22.19 17.80 21.72
CA ASP A 601 -21.86 19.04 22.45
C ASP A 601 -20.40 19.49 22.29
N GLY A 602 -19.61 18.81 21.47
CA GLY A 602 -18.20 19.15 21.25
C GLY A 602 -17.25 18.79 22.39
N THR A 603 -17.72 18.10 23.43
CA THR A 603 -16.87 17.61 24.51
C THR A 603 -16.08 16.36 24.10
N ALA A 604 -15.16 15.86 24.92
CA ALA A 604 -14.30 14.72 24.60
C ALA A 604 -15.10 13.43 24.35
N ASP A 605 -16.25 13.28 25.00
CA ASP A 605 -17.14 12.13 24.91
C ASP A 605 -18.32 12.33 23.93
N ALA A 606 -18.30 13.41 23.13
CA ALA A 606 -19.26 13.60 22.05
C ALA A 606 -19.19 12.42 21.07
N VAL A 607 -20.35 11.90 20.72
CA VAL A 607 -20.49 10.73 19.84
C VAL A 607 -20.44 11.13 18.37
N VAL A 608 -21.08 12.24 18.02
CA VAL A 608 -21.12 12.81 16.67
C VAL A 608 -20.74 14.29 16.70
N SER A 609 -20.41 14.89 15.56
CA SER A 609 -20.18 16.33 15.45
C SER A 609 -21.49 17.12 15.56
N SER A 610 -21.41 18.36 16.09
CA SER A 610 -22.59 19.22 16.22
C SER A 610 -23.20 19.58 14.86
N LYS A 611 -24.54 19.66 14.82
CA LYS A 611 -25.28 20.19 13.66
C LYS A 611 -24.93 21.63 13.31
N ASP A 612 -24.47 22.42 14.29
CA ASP A 612 -24.08 23.80 14.07
C ASP A 612 -22.80 23.95 13.24
N LEU A 613 -21.97 22.89 13.17
CA LEU A 613 -20.79 22.84 12.33
C LEU A 613 -21.10 22.43 10.89
N SER A 614 -22.00 21.47 10.71
CA SER A 614 -22.39 20.94 9.41
C SER A 614 -23.58 19.97 9.56
N LYS A 615 -24.43 19.88 8.55
CA LYS A 615 -25.40 18.78 8.45
C LYS A 615 -24.74 17.42 8.22
N TYR A 616 -23.51 17.40 7.72
CA TYR A 616 -22.70 16.21 7.51
C TYR A 616 -21.87 15.90 8.75
N LEU A 617 -21.67 14.62 9.02
CA LEU A 617 -20.74 14.19 10.06
C LEU A 617 -19.33 14.69 9.76
N ARG A 618 -18.68 15.31 10.76
CA ARG A 618 -17.27 15.71 10.70
C ARG A 618 -16.48 14.90 11.73
N PRO A 619 -15.89 13.79 11.34
CA PRO A 619 -15.32 12.81 12.28
C PRO A 619 -14.26 13.42 13.20
N TYR A 620 -13.47 14.37 12.73
CA TYR A 620 -12.42 15.00 13.51
C TYR A 620 -12.91 16.18 14.39
N SER A 621 -14.05 16.75 14.03
CA SER A 621 -14.66 17.86 14.78
C SER A 621 -15.73 17.40 15.78
N ARG A 622 -15.74 16.12 16.21
CA ARG A 622 -16.61 15.63 17.29
C ARG A 622 -16.29 16.33 18.60
N SER A 623 -15.01 16.36 18.95
CA SER A 623 -14.51 17.17 20.07
C SER A 623 -13.94 18.47 19.53
N MET A 624 -14.44 19.59 20.04
CA MET A 624 -13.97 20.93 19.71
C MET A 624 -13.00 21.48 20.77
N GLN A 625 -12.55 20.66 21.71
CA GLN A 625 -11.59 21.05 22.74
C GLN A 625 -10.25 21.44 22.13
N ALA A 626 -9.53 22.37 22.80
CA ALA A 626 -8.24 22.86 22.35
C ALA A 626 -7.16 21.76 22.22
N SER A 627 -7.28 20.68 23.01
CA SER A 627 -6.40 19.52 22.95
C SER A 627 -6.59 18.66 21.70
N ASN A 628 -7.66 18.83 20.94
CA ASN A 628 -7.89 18.13 19.69
C ASN A 628 -7.24 18.90 18.52
N GLU A 629 -6.01 18.56 18.18
CA GLU A 629 -5.28 19.17 17.06
C GLU A 629 -5.95 18.91 15.69
N LEU A 630 -6.74 17.82 15.58
CA LEU A 630 -7.44 17.42 14.36
C LEU A 630 -8.74 18.20 14.10
N LYS A 631 -9.29 18.89 15.08
CA LYS A 631 -10.63 19.53 14.97
C LYS A 631 -10.78 20.47 13.76
N ASP A 632 -9.67 21.04 13.29
CA ASP A 632 -9.60 21.96 12.15
C ASP A 632 -9.24 21.27 10.82
N GLY A 633 -9.08 19.95 10.81
CA GLY A 633 -8.79 19.15 9.61
C GLY A 633 -7.30 19.01 9.29
N TYR A 634 -7.03 18.48 8.09
CA TYR A 634 -5.70 18.17 7.58
C TYR A 634 -5.04 19.38 6.90
N LYS A 635 -3.71 19.40 6.93
CA LYS A 635 -2.82 20.33 6.22
C LYS A 635 -1.67 19.56 5.58
N TRP A 636 -0.96 20.22 4.67
CA TRP A 636 0.19 19.63 3.99
C TRP A 636 1.36 20.60 3.94
N HIS A 637 2.57 20.08 3.94
CA HIS A 637 3.80 20.80 3.66
C HIS A 637 4.48 20.23 2.43
N GLU A 638 5.03 21.08 1.60
CA GLU A 638 5.62 20.68 0.31
C GLU A 638 6.76 19.66 0.45
N ALA A 639 7.56 19.78 1.52
CA ALA A 639 8.64 18.84 1.81
C ALA A 639 8.15 17.38 1.99
N TYR A 640 6.90 17.18 2.37
CA TYR A 640 6.36 15.86 2.75
C TYR A 640 6.19 14.88 1.58
N TYR A 641 6.38 15.34 0.34
CA TYR A 641 6.40 14.42 -0.79
C TYR A 641 7.59 13.47 -0.80
N LEU A 642 8.69 13.81 -0.12
CA LEU A 642 9.84 12.94 0.12
C LEU A 642 10.25 13.02 1.58
N ALA A 643 10.50 11.87 2.19
CA ALA A 643 10.94 11.82 3.59
C ALA A 643 12.35 12.42 3.77
N PRO A 644 12.66 12.98 4.95
CA PRO A 644 14.00 13.46 5.25
C PRO A 644 14.97 12.29 5.39
N ILE A 645 16.21 12.50 4.96
CA ILE A 645 17.33 11.61 5.26
C ILE A 645 17.76 11.84 6.72
N GLY A 646 17.95 10.78 7.49
CA GLY A 646 18.37 10.88 8.87
C GLY A 646 19.81 11.41 9.01
N VAL A 647 20.05 12.18 10.07
CA VAL A 647 21.42 12.70 10.34
C VAL A 647 22.43 11.56 10.47
N GLY A 648 22.05 10.45 11.09
CA GLY A 648 22.89 9.26 11.20
C GLY A 648 23.25 8.61 9.85
N ASP A 649 22.34 8.70 8.84
CA ASP A 649 22.64 8.24 7.48
C ASP A 649 23.65 9.19 6.80
N LEU A 650 23.46 10.53 6.91
CA LEU A 650 24.38 11.52 6.38
C LEU A 650 25.79 11.35 6.97
N GLN A 651 25.88 11.15 8.29
CA GLN A 651 27.15 10.90 8.98
C GLN A 651 27.80 9.58 8.55
N THR A 652 26.99 8.53 8.31
CA THR A 652 27.52 7.23 7.86
C THR A 652 28.07 7.30 6.44
N ALA A 653 27.52 8.17 5.61
CA ALA A 653 27.96 8.41 4.24
C ALA A 653 29.16 9.38 4.13
N SER A 654 29.73 9.82 5.26
CA SER A 654 30.85 10.77 5.32
C SER A 654 32.14 10.08 5.74
N PRO A 655 33.28 10.42 5.10
CA PRO A 655 34.59 9.90 5.48
C PRO A 655 35.00 10.27 6.92
N ASP A 656 34.60 11.45 7.37
CA ASP A 656 34.95 12.03 8.68
C ASP A 656 33.79 12.11 9.66
N ARG A 657 32.64 11.46 9.34
CA ARG A 657 31.41 11.49 10.12
C ARG A 657 30.79 12.88 10.27
N SER A 658 31.19 13.87 9.50
CA SER A 658 30.54 15.17 9.45
C SER A 658 29.39 15.17 8.41
N VAL A 659 28.31 15.85 8.71
CA VAL A 659 27.19 16.03 7.77
C VAL A 659 27.64 16.85 6.55
N ALA A 660 28.53 17.81 6.75
CA ALA A 660 29.03 18.70 5.69
C ALA A 660 29.81 17.97 4.59
N ASN A 661 30.51 16.88 4.93
CA ASN A 661 31.32 16.09 4.00
C ASN A 661 30.63 14.78 3.56
N SER A 662 29.33 14.69 3.77
CA SER A 662 28.53 13.52 3.37
C SER A 662 28.47 13.37 1.85
N ASN A 663 28.63 12.15 1.35
CA ASN A 663 28.32 11.79 -0.04
C ASN A 663 26.82 11.80 -0.34
N MET A 664 25.97 11.85 0.70
CA MET A 664 24.53 12.04 0.57
C MET A 664 24.15 13.50 0.82
N TYR A 665 23.07 13.94 0.21
CA TYR A 665 22.43 15.23 0.43
C TYR A 665 21.01 15.04 0.98
N GLN A 666 20.49 16.07 1.62
CA GLN A 666 19.12 16.09 2.13
C GLN A 666 18.12 16.35 1.00
N ASN A 667 16.89 15.85 1.15
CA ASN A 667 15.79 16.17 0.25
C ASN A 667 15.42 17.66 0.32
N VAL A 668 14.88 18.18 -0.78
CA VAL A 668 14.50 19.59 -0.90
C VAL A 668 13.54 20.01 0.21
N ASN A 669 13.73 21.22 0.74
CA ASN A 669 12.95 21.83 1.83
C ASN A 669 13.13 21.14 3.20
N TRP A 670 14.09 20.23 3.34
CA TRP A 670 14.46 19.63 4.62
C TRP A 670 15.80 20.14 5.12
N PRO A 671 15.91 20.57 6.39
CA PRO A 671 17.18 20.92 7.00
C PRO A 671 18.05 19.66 7.24
N THR A 672 19.32 19.88 7.61
CA THR A 672 20.29 18.81 7.94
C THR A 672 20.50 18.65 9.44
N THR A 673 19.74 19.36 10.27
CA THR A 673 19.85 19.32 11.74
C THR A 673 18.78 18.43 12.32
N ALA A 674 19.15 17.50 13.21
CA ALA A 674 18.22 16.62 13.89
C ALA A 674 17.17 17.41 14.70
N GLY A 675 15.91 16.95 14.65
CA GLY A 675 14.79 17.60 15.35
C GLY A 675 14.30 18.89 14.70
N SER A 676 14.89 19.33 13.58
CA SER A 676 14.42 20.50 12.84
C SER A 676 13.27 20.10 11.89
N HIS A 677 12.28 20.98 11.76
CA HIS A 677 11.13 20.79 10.89
C HIS A 677 11.41 21.22 9.45
N ALA A 678 10.57 20.76 8.53
CA ALA A 678 10.59 21.17 7.13
C ALA A 678 10.47 22.71 7.00
N GLU A 679 11.15 23.28 6.01
CA GLU A 679 11.19 24.73 5.76
C GLU A 679 9.94 25.22 5.01
N LYS A 680 9.25 24.34 4.25
CA LYS A 680 8.01 24.64 3.50
C LYS A 680 7.04 23.45 3.52
#